data_2a8caa2960dc3696d11f556626464791
#
_entry.id   2a8caa2960dc3696d11f556626464791
#
_cell.length_a   1.000
_cell.length_b   1.000
_cell.length_c   1.000
_cell.angle_alpha   90.00
_cell.angle_beta   90.00
_cell.angle_gamma   90.00
#
_symmetry.space_group_name_H-M   'P 1'
#
loop_
_entity.id
_entity.type
_entity.pdbx_description
1 polymer ?
#
loop_
_entity_poly.entity_id
_entity_poly.type
_entity_poly.pdbx_seq_one_letter_code
_entity_poly.pdbx_strand_id
1 'polypeptide(L)'
;MTGKMKINVEQVYTSVACNRTPEIIDWNGQGVICFGATNSVVIYDTNLRGKDPLKVLSHHKSQVNTVKWLRKPDGSCTELISGSADKTAAIWSLVDGVWKVTNSLAGHTDGVTCIHGIYNGDELLVYTGSIDSTVRVWERKDGVTVHKQTINLNSGLCLTLHAHILPTSHKPILFCALDDHKIHVFVGDEYHRAHTLAGHEDWVRGLDVQDVDNSTIMLASASQDTYIRLWRIEKHVKQQVTKGIKVEEKLFPAYDEDWSVKLEAVLAGHEGWVYGVQWQPPALGDLNKKPIYRLLSSSLDKTVIIWEPESSPSKGEGDGVWVERVRVGEVGGNGLGFYGSKFGPGGNSFLAHGYNGSFHIWRCCKETGQWQPSVVCGGHFSSVEDVKWERQGRYLMSVSADQTTRVHAPWRTELGTEWHEIARPQVHGYDLSSLALVSSTIFASAAEEKVIRVFKAPHNFVQNYRNITGEVIEGDTGGPEGAAVPSLGLSNKAVFIGEDEQGDADDDNDGYFVPVDMSEPPTEETLMQHTLWPELQKLYGHGYEVYSLAASPDGTLLASACKATTAEHAAVLLWDTTTWEQKQKLVSHQLTATQLAFSPNSQYLVSVSRDRRWTLYQRQQDTDSFEIIANTDRTNGVHTRIIWCCAWTQDSKAFATGSRDGKVCIWSEMGPTNTSLGAHGLLGEALELKNMAVTALDFAPHDGPGLILAVGFETGVIRIYHFTVEGWFLLQELDNSAAHHLAVKRLTFKATEGNKMMLASCGSDHLVRIYSIDIISE
;
A
#
# COMPACT_ATOMS: atom_id res chain seq x y z
N MET A 1 -14.24 18.07 41.25
CA MET A 1 -14.72 18.28 39.88
C MET A 1 -13.72 17.56 38.98
N THR A 2 -14.07 16.39 38.50
CA THR A 2 -13.22 15.67 37.56
C THR A 2 -13.46 16.31 36.19
N GLY A 3 -12.56 17.18 35.74
CA GLY A 3 -12.58 17.71 34.38
C GLY A 3 -12.63 16.52 33.39
N LYS A 4 -13.55 16.58 32.42
CA LYS A 4 -13.61 15.55 31.36
C LYS A 4 -12.31 15.64 30.55
N MET A 5 -11.49 14.60 30.64
CA MET A 5 -10.31 14.46 29.80
C MET A 5 -10.71 14.54 28.33
N LYS A 6 -10.02 15.35 27.56
CA LYS A 6 -10.14 15.45 26.11
C LYS A 6 -8.83 15.09 25.45
N ILE A 7 -8.89 14.51 24.28
CA ILE A 7 -7.71 14.24 23.46
C ILE A 7 -7.89 14.86 22.08
N ASN A 8 -6.77 15.28 21.48
CA ASN A 8 -6.69 15.61 20.06
C ASN A 8 -5.86 14.54 19.36
N VAL A 9 -6.34 14.05 18.23
CA VAL A 9 -5.65 13.01 17.45
C VAL A 9 -5.39 13.57 16.06
N GLU A 10 -4.11 13.58 15.67
CA GLU A 10 -3.65 14.02 14.35
C GLU A 10 -2.92 12.86 13.65
N GLN A 11 -3.25 12.61 12.38
CA GLN A 11 -2.53 11.66 11.55
C GLN A 11 -1.18 12.24 11.17
N VAL A 12 -0.11 11.48 11.42
CA VAL A 12 1.29 11.89 11.16
C VAL A 12 1.86 11.17 9.96
N TYR A 13 1.46 9.92 9.75
CA TYR A 13 2.00 9.07 8.70
C TYR A 13 1.02 8.01 8.23
N THR A 14 1.05 7.76 6.93
CA THR A 14 0.36 6.64 6.29
C THR A 14 1.30 5.96 5.30
N SER A 15 1.51 4.66 5.48
CA SER A 15 2.24 3.81 4.52
C SER A 15 1.23 2.96 3.76
N VAL A 16 1.26 3.02 2.43
CA VAL A 16 0.30 2.32 1.58
C VAL A 16 0.88 2.09 0.18
N ALA A 17 0.59 0.91 -0.40
CA ALA A 17 0.84 0.57 -1.80
C ALA A 17 -0.47 0.60 -2.59
N CYS A 18 -0.39 0.69 -3.93
CA CYS A 18 -1.57 0.56 -4.77
C CYS A 18 -1.96 -0.91 -5.01
N ASN A 19 -3.20 -1.12 -5.45
CA ASN A 19 -3.66 -2.43 -5.87
C ASN A 19 -2.90 -2.92 -7.11
N ARG A 20 -2.78 -4.25 -7.25
CA ARG A 20 -2.08 -4.92 -8.36
C ARG A 20 -2.96 -5.00 -9.61
N THR A 21 -3.40 -3.86 -10.10
CA THR A 21 -4.21 -3.75 -11.33
C THR A 21 -3.65 -2.68 -12.23
N PRO A 22 -3.65 -2.87 -13.55
CA PRO A 22 -3.41 -1.77 -14.49
C PRO A 22 -4.46 -0.67 -14.29
N GLU A 23 -4.23 0.53 -14.76
CA GLU A 23 -5.20 1.64 -14.68
C GLU A 23 -5.59 2.09 -13.25
N ILE A 24 -4.82 1.69 -12.24
CA ILE A 24 -5.13 1.98 -10.83
C ILE A 24 -4.65 3.35 -10.37
N ILE A 25 -3.80 4.02 -11.15
CA ILE A 25 -3.23 5.32 -10.83
C ILE A 25 -3.60 6.38 -11.87
N ASP A 26 -3.72 7.62 -11.43
CA ASP A 26 -3.73 8.77 -12.32
C ASP A 26 -3.07 9.99 -11.63
N TRP A 27 -2.40 10.85 -12.42
CA TRP A 27 -1.70 12.03 -11.94
C TRP A 27 -2.24 13.27 -12.63
N ASN A 28 -2.69 14.25 -11.87
CA ASN A 28 -3.24 15.48 -12.44
C ASN A 28 -2.17 16.56 -12.65
N GLY A 29 -2.52 17.60 -13.42
CA GLY A 29 -1.64 18.74 -13.69
C GLY A 29 -1.32 19.62 -12.47
N GLN A 30 -2.00 19.41 -11.33
CA GLN A 30 -1.79 20.14 -10.09
C GLN A 30 -0.80 19.43 -9.15
N GLY A 31 -0.23 18.29 -9.57
CA GLY A 31 0.72 17.52 -8.77
C GLY A 31 0.09 16.54 -7.78
N VAL A 32 -1.20 16.23 -7.94
CA VAL A 32 -1.90 15.29 -7.06
C VAL A 32 -2.12 13.96 -7.78
N ILE A 33 -1.71 12.87 -7.13
CA ILE A 33 -1.90 11.49 -7.60
C ILE A 33 -3.13 10.91 -6.91
N CYS A 34 -3.95 10.17 -7.65
CA CYS A 34 -4.98 9.31 -7.07
C CYS A 34 -4.72 7.85 -7.43
N PHE A 35 -5.01 6.95 -6.49
CA PHE A 35 -4.87 5.51 -6.72
C PHE A 35 -5.81 4.69 -5.83
N GLY A 36 -6.04 3.44 -6.22
CA GLY A 36 -6.80 2.50 -5.41
C GLY A 36 -5.89 1.67 -4.51
N ALA A 37 -6.25 1.57 -3.24
CA ALA A 37 -5.58 0.72 -2.25
C ALA A 37 -6.65 -0.14 -1.54
N THR A 38 -6.58 -1.46 -1.71
CA THR A 38 -7.62 -2.41 -1.31
C THR A 38 -9.01 -1.96 -1.78
N ASN A 39 -9.93 -1.59 -0.90
CA ASN A 39 -11.27 -1.09 -1.23
C ASN A 39 -11.42 0.43 -1.03
N SER A 40 -10.33 1.16 -0.90
CA SER A 40 -10.31 2.61 -0.73
C SER A 40 -9.62 3.31 -1.90
N VAL A 41 -9.95 4.59 -2.06
CA VAL A 41 -9.23 5.51 -2.95
C VAL A 41 -8.28 6.34 -2.11
N VAL A 42 -7.05 6.49 -2.55
CA VAL A 42 -6.03 7.29 -1.88
C VAL A 42 -5.66 8.48 -2.75
N ILE A 43 -5.52 9.62 -2.12
CA ILE A 43 -5.02 10.86 -2.74
C ILE A 43 -3.67 11.17 -2.13
N TYR A 44 -2.67 11.36 -2.99
CA TYR A 44 -1.31 11.72 -2.63
C TYR A 44 -0.95 13.07 -3.23
N ASP A 45 -0.76 14.07 -2.38
CA ASP A 45 -0.33 15.41 -2.81
C ASP A 45 1.19 15.48 -2.80
N THR A 46 1.83 15.45 -3.99
CA THR A 46 3.29 15.48 -4.13
C THR A 46 3.90 16.85 -3.81
N ASN A 47 3.09 17.88 -3.58
CA ASN A 47 3.56 19.22 -3.23
C ASN A 47 3.55 19.46 -1.72
N LEU A 48 2.82 18.64 -0.95
CA LEU A 48 2.73 18.79 0.50
C LEU A 48 4.02 18.32 1.16
N ARG A 49 4.57 19.15 2.05
CA ARG A 49 5.79 18.89 2.80
C ARG A 49 5.57 19.10 4.29
N GLY A 50 6.29 18.34 5.12
CA GLY A 50 6.25 18.47 6.59
C GLY A 50 4.97 17.97 7.25
N LYS A 51 4.09 17.30 6.49
CA LYS A 51 2.84 16.64 6.95
C LYS A 51 2.61 15.37 6.16
N ASP A 52 1.71 14.51 6.64
CA ASP A 52 1.30 13.33 5.86
C ASP A 52 0.62 13.78 4.55
N PRO A 53 1.23 13.49 3.37
CA PRO A 53 0.69 13.89 2.08
C PRO A 53 -0.47 13.01 1.61
N LEU A 54 -0.84 11.98 2.38
CA LEU A 54 -1.80 10.96 1.99
C LEU A 54 -3.17 11.18 2.67
N LYS A 55 -4.24 11.03 1.87
CA LYS A 55 -5.62 10.99 2.35
C LYS A 55 -6.31 9.73 1.84
N VAL A 56 -6.85 8.94 2.74
CA VAL A 56 -7.59 7.71 2.41
C VAL A 56 -9.08 8.00 2.40
N LEU A 57 -9.75 7.62 1.30
CA LEU A 57 -11.18 7.83 1.09
C LEU A 57 -11.87 6.47 1.06
N SER A 58 -12.75 6.21 2.00
CA SER A 58 -13.46 4.94 2.15
C SER A 58 -14.91 5.05 1.64
N HIS A 59 -15.31 4.13 0.76
CA HIS A 59 -16.69 4.01 0.26
C HIS A 59 -16.98 2.61 -0.28
N HIS A 60 -16.09 2.07 -1.14
CA HIS A 60 -16.31 0.77 -1.77
C HIS A 60 -16.24 -0.38 -0.76
N LYS A 61 -17.00 -1.45 -1.06
CA LYS A 61 -17.09 -2.66 -0.22
C LYS A 61 -16.14 -3.78 -0.68
N SER A 62 -15.53 -3.62 -1.84
CA SER A 62 -14.58 -4.57 -2.42
C SER A 62 -13.45 -3.83 -3.10
N GLN A 63 -12.46 -4.56 -3.61
CA GLN A 63 -11.27 -4.00 -4.23
C GLN A 63 -11.60 -2.94 -5.28
N VAL A 64 -10.91 -1.80 -5.21
CA VAL A 64 -10.92 -0.77 -6.25
C VAL A 64 -10.00 -1.23 -7.38
N ASN A 65 -10.52 -1.33 -8.60
CA ASN A 65 -9.78 -1.83 -9.76
C ASN A 65 -9.22 -0.70 -10.62
N THR A 66 -9.83 0.48 -10.59
CA THR A 66 -9.45 1.58 -11.46
C THR A 66 -9.84 2.93 -10.84
N VAL A 67 -8.99 3.94 -11.03
CA VAL A 67 -9.21 5.32 -10.56
C VAL A 67 -8.72 6.29 -11.63
N LYS A 68 -9.48 7.34 -11.90
CA LYS A 68 -9.12 8.40 -12.86
C LYS A 68 -9.55 9.77 -12.38
N TRP A 69 -8.73 10.77 -12.64
CA TRP A 69 -9.13 12.17 -12.51
C TRP A 69 -10.14 12.57 -13.61
N LEU A 70 -11.14 13.35 -13.24
CA LEU A 70 -12.04 14.02 -14.17
C LEU A 70 -11.46 15.39 -14.51
N ARG A 71 -10.87 15.50 -15.70
CA ARG A 71 -10.22 16.72 -16.17
C ARG A 71 -11.23 17.63 -16.83
N LYS A 72 -11.41 18.83 -16.27
CA LYS A 72 -12.25 19.88 -16.87
C LYS A 72 -11.55 20.49 -18.10
N PRO A 73 -12.29 21.19 -18.98
CA PRO A 73 -11.71 21.83 -20.18
C PRO A 73 -10.59 22.84 -19.88
N ASP A 74 -10.59 23.44 -18.68
CA ASP A 74 -9.53 24.34 -18.20
C ASP A 74 -8.30 23.59 -17.61
N GLY A 75 -8.33 22.26 -17.60
CA GLY A 75 -7.29 21.39 -17.04
C GLY A 75 -7.39 21.20 -15.54
N SER A 76 -8.32 21.86 -14.85
CA SER A 76 -8.50 21.67 -13.41
C SER A 76 -9.13 20.32 -13.07
N CYS A 77 -8.77 19.76 -11.90
CA CYS A 77 -9.24 18.47 -11.43
C CYS A 77 -9.78 18.64 -10.00
N THR A 78 -11.08 18.81 -9.85
CA THR A 78 -11.77 18.87 -8.56
C THR A 78 -12.62 17.63 -8.28
N GLU A 79 -12.60 16.68 -9.23
CA GLU A 79 -13.36 15.45 -9.18
C GLU A 79 -12.53 14.28 -9.71
N LEU A 80 -12.84 13.10 -9.20
CA LEU A 80 -12.29 11.83 -9.67
C LEU A 80 -13.36 10.75 -9.71
N ILE A 81 -13.11 9.69 -10.45
CA ILE A 81 -13.97 8.50 -10.51
C ILE A 81 -13.18 7.26 -10.11
N SER A 82 -13.88 6.32 -9.50
CA SER A 82 -13.34 5.01 -9.13
C SER A 82 -14.30 3.91 -9.55
N GLY A 83 -13.76 2.75 -9.94
CA GLY A 83 -14.50 1.53 -10.25
C GLY A 83 -14.03 0.36 -9.39
N SER A 84 -14.96 -0.44 -8.91
CA SER A 84 -14.68 -1.49 -7.92
C SER A 84 -15.27 -2.85 -8.30
N ALA A 85 -14.67 -3.88 -7.74
CA ALA A 85 -15.19 -5.26 -7.75
C ALA A 85 -16.53 -5.40 -6.99
N ASP A 86 -16.98 -4.38 -6.24
CA ASP A 86 -18.30 -4.33 -5.62
C ASP A 86 -19.44 -4.04 -6.61
N LYS A 87 -19.14 -4.02 -7.92
CA LYS A 87 -20.08 -3.80 -9.03
C LYS A 87 -20.54 -2.35 -9.20
N THR A 88 -19.89 -1.43 -8.50
CA THR A 88 -20.21 0.01 -8.54
C THR A 88 -19.03 0.85 -9.01
N ALA A 89 -19.35 2.02 -9.53
CA ALA A 89 -18.39 3.10 -9.67
C ALA A 89 -18.85 4.29 -8.83
N ALA A 90 -17.93 5.17 -8.42
CA ALA A 90 -18.23 6.32 -7.60
C ALA A 90 -17.58 7.58 -8.18
N ILE A 91 -18.32 8.69 -8.17
CA ILE A 91 -17.79 10.03 -8.46
C ILE A 91 -17.52 10.71 -7.11
N TRP A 92 -16.31 11.18 -6.95
CA TRP A 92 -15.84 11.89 -5.77
C TRP A 92 -15.60 13.34 -6.13
N SER A 93 -16.07 14.24 -5.31
CA SER A 93 -15.89 15.69 -5.51
C SER A 93 -15.30 16.33 -4.26
N LEU A 94 -14.46 17.33 -4.46
CA LEU A 94 -13.90 18.14 -3.39
C LEU A 94 -14.91 19.24 -3.03
N VAL A 95 -15.64 19.07 -1.93
CA VAL A 95 -16.66 19.99 -1.44
C VAL A 95 -16.21 20.57 -0.11
N ASP A 96 -16.07 21.90 -0.03
CA ASP A 96 -15.60 22.60 1.18
C ASP A 96 -14.27 22.08 1.76
N GLY A 97 -13.34 21.71 0.86
CA GLY A 97 -12.05 21.16 1.25
C GLY A 97 -12.05 19.68 1.69
N VAL A 98 -13.23 19.03 1.64
CA VAL A 98 -13.40 17.61 2.00
C VAL A 98 -13.83 16.81 0.79
N TRP A 99 -13.16 15.67 0.56
CA TRP A 99 -13.56 14.73 -0.47
C TRP A 99 -14.80 13.93 -0.07
N LYS A 100 -15.82 13.94 -0.91
CA LYS A 100 -17.09 13.23 -0.70
C LYS A 100 -17.52 12.50 -1.96
N VAL A 101 -18.17 11.35 -1.79
CA VAL A 101 -18.89 10.69 -2.87
C VAL A 101 -20.14 11.50 -3.18
N THR A 102 -20.21 12.05 -4.38
CA THR A 102 -21.38 12.82 -4.85
C THR A 102 -22.35 11.96 -5.63
N ASN A 103 -21.85 10.94 -6.34
CA ASN A 103 -22.70 10.01 -7.09
C ASN A 103 -22.14 8.58 -6.96
N SER A 104 -23.02 7.63 -6.72
CA SER A 104 -22.73 6.20 -6.80
C SER A 104 -23.43 5.61 -8.03
N LEU A 105 -22.65 5.02 -8.94
CA LEU A 105 -23.09 4.48 -10.21
C LEU A 105 -23.28 2.97 -10.06
N ALA A 106 -24.50 2.57 -9.76
CA ALA A 106 -24.89 1.17 -9.57
C ALA A 106 -25.68 0.65 -10.76
N GLY A 107 -25.43 -0.59 -11.15
CA GLY A 107 -26.16 -1.22 -12.26
C GLY A 107 -25.46 -2.39 -12.90
N HIS A 108 -24.12 -2.45 -12.86
CA HIS A 108 -23.41 -3.64 -13.31
C HIS A 108 -23.74 -4.87 -12.47
N THR A 109 -23.75 -6.02 -13.09
CA THR A 109 -24.01 -7.30 -12.41
C THR A 109 -22.74 -7.98 -11.93
N ASP A 110 -21.57 -7.48 -12.35
CA ASP A 110 -20.26 -7.93 -11.92
C ASP A 110 -19.28 -6.76 -11.76
N GLY A 111 -18.04 -7.04 -11.33
CA GLY A 111 -17.05 -6.03 -11.00
C GLY A 111 -16.73 -5.08 -12.16
N VAL A 112 -16.55 -3.79 -11.83
CA VAL A 112 -16.09 -2.76 -12.76
C VAL A 112 -14.57 -2.88 -12.89
N THR A 113 -14.07 -2.98 -14.14
CA THR A 113 -12.64 -3.20 -14.44
C THR A 113 -11.94 -1.98 -15.00
N CYS A 114 -12.65 -1.17 -15.78
CA CYS A 114 -12.09 0.03 -16.40
C CYS A 114 -13.11 1.16 -16.43
N ILE A 115 -12.63 2.39 -16.33
CA ILE A 115 -13.46 3.60 -16.33
C ILE A 115 -12.79 4.73 -17.13
N HIS A 116 -13.59 5.60 -17.68
CA HIS A 116 -13.14 6.88 -18.23
C HIS A 116 -14.23 7.93 -18.07
N GLY A 117 -13.85 9.20 -17.92
CA GLY A 117 -14.79 10.30 -17.85
C GLY A 117 -14.30 11.51 -18.62
N ILE A 118 -15.18 12.14 -19.36
CA ILE A 118 -14.90 13.34 -20.15
C ILE A 118 -15.97 14.40 -19.92
N TYR A 119 -15.55 15.65 -19.93
CA TYR A 119 -16.47 16.77 -19.98
C TYR A 119 -16.73 17.18 -21.43
N ASN A 120 -17.99 17.39 -21.78
CA ASN A 120 -18.45 18.00 -23.00
C ASN A 120 -19.17 19.30 -22.65
N GLY A 121 -18.46 20.42 -22.64
CA GLY A 121 -18.93 21.65 -22.01
C GLY A 121 -19.14 21.45 -20.51
N ASP A 122 -20.35 21.67 -20.02
CA ASP A 122 -20.74 21.49 -18.60
C ASP A 122 -21.27 20.07 -18.32
N GLU A 123 -21.51 19.27 -19.35
CA GLU A 123 -21.99 17.89 -19.21
C GLU A 123 -20.82 16.93 -18.94
N LEU A 124 -20.95 16.06 -17.95
CA LEU A 124 -20.00 14.97 -17.68
C LEU A 124 -20.55 13.67 -18.25
N LEU A 125 -19.75 13.02 -19.12
CA LEU A 125 -19.99 11.67 -19.59
C LEU A 125 -18.99 10.72 -18.89
N VAL A 126 -19.52 9.65 -18.30
CA VAL A 126 -18.72 8.61 -17.63
C VAL A 126 -19.01 7.26 -18.31
N TYR A 127 -17.95 6.50 -18.54
CA TYR A 127 -18.00 5.18 -19.14
C TYR A 127 -17.41 4.18 -18.16
N THR A 128 -18.14 3.09 -17.92
CA THR A 128 -17.74 2.02 -17.01
C THR A 128 -17.79 0.69 -17.73
N GLY A 129 -16.66 -0.02 -17.82
CA GLY A 129 -16.55 -1.37 -18.34
C GLY A 129 -16.51 -2.39 -17.21
N SER A 130 -17.16 -3.53 -17.40
CA SER A 130 -17.31 -4.55 -16.37
C SER A 130 -17.08 -5.97 -16.90
N ILE A 131 -16.81 -6.88 -15.99
CA ILE A 131 -16.72 -8.34 -16.23
C ILE A 131 -18.06 -8.89 -16.74
N ASP A 132 -19.18 -8.18 -16.54
CA ASP A 132 -20.51 -8.58 -17.05
C ASP A 132 -20.65 -8.43 -18.56
N SER A 133 -19.57 -8.21 -19.30
CA SER A 133 -19.54 -8.03 -20.76
C SER A 133 -20.35 -6.82 -21.25
N THR A 134 -20.45 -5.80 -20.43
CA THR A 134 -21.11 -4.53 -20.83
C THR A 134 -20.22 -3.32 -20.56
N VAL A 135 -20.43 -2.28 -21.37
CA VAL A 135 -19.99 -0.92 -21.05
C VAL A 135 -21.22 -0.08 -20.82
N ARG A 136 -21.28 0.60 -19.67
CA ARG A 136 -22.37 1.50 -19.34
C ARG A 136 -21.94 2.95 -19.53
N VAL A 137 -22.82 3.73 -20.09
CA VAL A 137 -22.66 5.17 -20.31
C VAL A 137 -23.55 5.90 -19.32
N TRP A 138 -22.96 6.83 -18.59
CA TRP A 138 -23.63 7.68 -17.60
C TRP A 138 -23.46 9.12 -18.02
N GLU A 139 -24.50 9.90 -17.85
CA GLU A 139 -24.52 11.33 -18.17
C GLU A 139 -24.90 12.12 -16.93
N ARG A 140 -24.10 13.14 -16.61
CA ARG A 140 -24.43 14.09 -15.55
C ARG A 140 -24.70 15.44 -16.15
N LYS A 141 -25.92 15.88 -15.97
CA LYS A 141 -26.43 17.18 -16.39
C LYS A 141 -27.13 17.84 -15.22
N ASP A 142 -26.89 19.14 -14.99
CA ASP A 142 -27.46 19.89 -13.87
C ASP A 142 -27.26 19.22 -12.49
N GLY A 143 -26.08 18.58 -12.30
CA GLY A 143 -25.73 17.88 -11.05
C GLY A 143 -26.35 16.50 -10.84
N VAL A 144 -27.25 16.05 -11.73
CA VAL A 144 -27.88 14.73 -11.65
C VAL A 144 -27.20 13.76 -12.62
N THR A 145 -26.70 12.63 -12.10
CA THR A 145 -26.13 11.57 -12.92
C THR A 145 -27.16 10.47 -13.19
N VAL A 146 -27.38 10.20 -14.47
CA VAL A 146 -28.34 9.18 -14.93
C VAL A 146 -27.64 8.15 -15.83
N HIS A 147 -28.15 6.92 -15.82
CA HIS A 147 -27.74 5.90 -16.79
C HIS A 147 -28.33 6.28 -18.16
N LYS A 148 -27.46 6.42 -19.17
CA LYS A 148 -27.86 6.79 -20.53
C LYS A 148 -28.04 5.55 -21.40
N GLN A 149 -27.05 4.64 -21.44
CA GLN A 149 -27.06 3.47 -22.30
C GLN A 149 -26.23 2.33 -21.72
N THR A 150 -26.62 1.10 -22.06
CA THR A 150 -25.78 -0.10 -21.88
C THR A 150 -25.35 -0.61 -23.24
N ILE A 151 -24.05 -0.64 -23.51
CA ILE A 151 -23.43 -1.23 -24.69
C ILE A 151 -23.14 -2.70 -24.39
N ASN A 152 -23.74 -3.62 -25.10
CA ASN A 152 -23.50 -5.05 -24.95
C ASN A 152 -22.33 -5.49 -25.84
N LEU A 153 -21.33 -6.14 -25.25
CA LEU A 153 -20.12 -6.59 -25.93
C LEU A 153 -20.19 -8.03 -26.44
N ASN A 154 -21.38 -8.66 -26.40
CA ASN A 154 -21.63 -10.03 -26.88
C ASN A 154 -20.64 -11.06 -26.33
N SER A 155 -20.52 -11.14 -25.02
CA SER A 155 -19.57 -11.97 -24.26
C SER A 155 -18.08 -11.55 -24.32
N GLY A 156 -17.73 -10.42 -24.95
CA GLY A 156 -16.38 -9.86 -24.87
C GLY A 156 -16.12 -9.18 -23.55
N LEU A 157 -14.87 -9.21 -23.09
CA LEU A 157 -14.42 -8.52 -21.88
C LEU A 157 -13.71 -7.21 -22.26
N CYS A 158 -14.19 -6.08 -21.73
CA CYS A 158 -13.51 -4.81 -21.90
C CYS A 158 -12.29 -4.72 -20.97
N LEU A 159 -11.10 -4.70 -21.55
CA LEU A 159 -9.84 -4.67 -20.81
C LEU A 159 -9.41 -3.24 -20.45
N THR A 160 -9.60 -2.31 -21.36
CA THR A 160 -9.41 -0.87 -21.16
C THR A 160 -10.31 -0.08 -22.11
N LEU A 161 -10.66 1.14 -21.73
CA LEU A 161 -11.46 2.04 -22.55
C LEU A 161 -10.97 3.49 -22.44
N HIS A 162 -11.13 4.22 -23.53
CA HIS A 162 -10.80 5.64 -23.58
C HIS A 162 -11.86 6.40 -24.39
N ALA A 163 -12.37 7.47 -23.83
CA ALA A 163 -13.32 8.35 -24.51
C ALA A 163 -12.65 9.69 -24.83
N HIS A 164 -12.98 10.25 -25.97
CA HIS A 164 -12.44 11.52 -26.44
C HIS A 164 -13.52 12.36 -27.11
N ILE A 165 -13.33 13.66 -27.26
CA ILE A 165 -14.22 14.57 -28.00
C ILE A 165 -13.64 14.80 -29.37
N LEU A 166 -14.39 14.49 -30.43
CA LEU A 166 -13.98 14.77 -31.80
C LEU A 166 -13.84 16.27 -32.03
N PRO A 167 -12.71 16.75 -32.58
CA PRO A 167 -12.43 18.17 -32.64
C PRO A 167 -13.36 18.96 -33.58
N THR A 168 -13.94 18.33 -34.61
CA THR A 168 -14.84 18.98 -35.60
C THR A 168 -16.29 19.02 -35.12
N SER A 169 -16.84 17.90 -34.70
CA SER A 169 -18.25 17.76 -34.32
C SER A 169 -18.51 18.11 -32.86
N HIS A 170 -17.48 18.19 -32.03
CA HIS A 170 -17.55 18.31 -30.57
C HIS A 170 -18.43 17.23 -29.93
N LYS A 171 -18.46 16.04 -30.53
CA LYS A 171 -19.21 14.88 -30.04
C LYS A 171 -18.27 13.77 -29.57
N PRO A 172 -18.70 12.92 -28.62
CA PRO A 172 -17.83 11.91 -28.04
C PRO A 172 -17.58 10.71 -28.97
N ILE A 173 -16.36 10.21 -28.96
CA ILE A 173 -15.94 8.92 -29.53
C ILE A 173 -15.40 8.04 -28.40
N LEU A 174 -15.76 6.75 -28.41
CA LEU A 174 -15.33 5.79 -27.40
C LEU A 174 -14.54 4.66 -28.05
N PHE A 175 -13.36 4.41 -27.52
CA PHE A 175 -12.50 3.28 -27.87
C PHE A 175 -12.56 2.23 -26.76
N CYS A 176 -12.88 0.98 -27.10
CA CYS A 176 -12.91 -0.15 -26.18
C CYS A 176 -11.97 -1.25 -26.70
N ALA A 177 -10.93 -1.56 -25.95
CA ALA A 177 -10.08 -2.71 -26.23
C ALA A 177 -10.69 -3.95 -25.55
N LEU A 178 -10.98 -4.98 -26.36
CA LEU A 178 -11.58 -6.21 -25.87
C LEU A 178 -10.56 -7.37 -25.84
N ASP A 179 -10.98 -8.46 -25.26
CA ASP A 179 -10.23 -9.72 -25.18
C ASP A 179 -10.06 -10.44 -26.55
N ASP A 180 -10.62 -9.87 -27.63
CA ASP A 180 -10.42 -10.31 -29.01
C ASP A 180 -9.20 -9.66 -29.70
N HIS A 181 -8.29 -9.03 -28.96
CA HIS A 181 -7.08 -8.33 -29.41
C HIS A 181 -7.34 -7.10 -30.29
N LYS A 182 -8.59 -6.61 -30.35
CA LYS A 182 -9.01 -5.50 -31.20
C LYS A 182 -9.49 -4.33 -30.37
N ILE A 183 -9.47 -3.16 -31.02
CA ILE A 183 -10.03 -1.94 -30.46
C ILE A 183 -11.30 -1.62 -31.22
N HIS A 184 -12.43 -1.63 -30.52
CA HIS A 184 -13.73 -1.31 -31.08
C HIS A 184 -14.04 0.17 -30.88
N VAL A 185 -14.46 0.82 -31.95
CA VAL A 185 -14.80 2.25 -32.00
C VAL A 185 -16.31 2.42 -31.96
N PHE A 186 -16.80 3.12 -30.94
CA PHE A 186 -18.22 3.42 -30.76
C PHE A 186 -18.48 4.91 -30.89
N VAL A 187 -19.51 5.25 -31.64
CA VAL A 187 -19.96 6.64 -31.91
C VAL A 187 -21.48 6.69 -31.97
N GLY A 188 -22.04 7.90 -31.96
CA GLY A 188 -23.49 8.14 -32.10
C GLY A 188 -24.10 8.63 -30.78
N ASP A 189 -25.26 9.29 -30.90
CA ASP A 189 -26.05 9.75 -29.75
C ASP A 189 -26.55 8.53 -28.94
N GLU A 190 -26.88 7.43 -29.65
CA GLU A 190 -26.91 6.07 -29.17
C GLU A 190 -25.65 5.36 -29.68
N TYR A 191 -24.75 5.00 -28.76
CA TYR A 191 -23.46 4.41 -29.10
C TYR A 191 -23.65 3.09 -29.85
N HIS A 192 -23.15 3.05 -31.08
CA HIS A 192 -23.07 1.84 -31.90
C HIS A 192 -21.63 1.66 -32.40
N ARG A 193 -21.26 0.42 -32.68
CA ARG A 193 -19.93 0.11 -33.20
C ARG A 193 -19.79 0.57 -34.65
N ALA A 194 -19.02 1.63 -34.88
CA ALA A 194 -18.77 2.18 -36.21
C ALA A 194 -17.58 1.54 -36.91
N HIS A 195 -16.54 1.15 -36.14
CA HIS A 195 -15.30 0.58 -36.69
C HIS A 195 -14.61 -0.38 -35.72
N THR A 196 -13.63 -1.13 -36.25
CA THR A 196 -12.77 -2.03 -35.47
C THR A 196 -11.33 -1.91 -35.98
N LEU A 197 -10.43 -1.54 -35.09
CA LEU A 197 -8.99 -1.49 -35.36
C LEU A 197 -8.39 -2.86 -35.05
N ALA A 198 -7.86 -3.50 -36.09
CA ALA A 198 -7.19 -4.79 -36.00
C ALA A 198 -5.72 -4.63 -36.37
N GLY A 199 -4.84 -5.23 -35.61
CA GLY A 199 -3.40 -5.17 -35.85
C GLY A 199 -2.58 -5.76 -34.73
N HIS A 200 -3.02 -5.60 -33.47
CA HIS A 200 -2.38 -6.28 -32.34
C HIS A 200 -2.60 -7.79 -32.38
N GLU A 201 -1.62 -8.55 -31.92
CA GLU A 201 -1.61 -10.01 -31.88
C GLU A 201 -1.96 -10.55 -30.49
N ASP A 202 -2.05 -9.68 -29.47
CA ASP A 202 -2.41 -10.01 -28.10
C ASP A 202 -3.22 -8.86 -27.47
N TRP A 203 -3.64 -9.02 -26.21
CA TRP A 203 -4.52 -8.11 -25.49
C TRP A 203 -3.99 -6.68 -25.43
N VAL A 204 -4.82 -5.74 -25.82
CA VAL A 204 -4.53 -4.30 -25.67
C VAL A 204 -4.87 -3.89 -24.23
N ARG A 205 -3.88 -3.31 -23.53
CA ARG A 205 -3.97 -2.97 -22.11
C ARG A 205 -3.95 -1.49 -21.82
N GLY A 206 -3.47 -0.68 -22.75
CA GLY A 206 -3.42 0.77 -22.59
C GLY A 206 -3.93 1.49 -23.83
N LEU A 207 -4.72 2.52 -23.63
CA LEU A 207 -5.22 3.42 -24.65
C LEU A 207 -5.07 4.86 -24.19
N ASP A 208 -4.61 5.73 -25.07
CA ASP A 208 -4.64 7.18 -24.85
C ASP A 208 -4.77 7.95 -26.18
N VAL A 209 -5.43 9.10 -26.14
CA VAL A 209 -5.74 9.90 -27.34
C VAL A 209 -5.30 11.35 -27.14
N GLN A 210 -4.72 11.95 -28.17
CA GLN A 210 -4.47 13.38 -28.19
C GLN A 210 -4.99 14.02 -29.48
N ASP A 211 -5.35 15.31 -29.43
CA ASP A 211 -5.62 16.13 -30.60
C ASP A 211 -4.31 16.47 -31.33
N VAL A 212 -4.27 16.25 -32.63
CA VAL A 212 -3.17 16.65 -33.49
C VAL A 212 -3.46 18.04 -34.06
N ASP A 213 -4.66 18.21 -34.59
CA ASP A 213 -5.19 19.47 -35.11
C ASP A 213 -6.74 19.49 -35.02
N ASN A 214 -7.36 20.52 -35.59
CA ASN A 214 -8.83 20.67 -35.53
C ASN A 214 -9.61 19.62 -36.34
N SER A 215 -8.95 18.66 -37.00
CA SER A 215 -9.57 17.61 -37.81
C SER A 215 -8.98 16.22 -37.61
N THR A 216 -7.96 16.11 -36.76
CA THR A 216 -7.15 14.90 -36.61
C THR A 216 -6.90 14.61 -35.16
N ILE A 217 -7.09 13.35 -34.76
CA ILE A 217 -6.70 12.80 -33.46
C ILE A 217 -5.69 11.66 -33.66
N MET A 218 -4.84 11.43 -32.65
CA MET A 218 -3.89 10.35 -32.61
C MET A 218 -4.19 9.43 -31.42
N LEU A 219 -4.55 8.19 -31.71
CA LEU A 219 -4.73 7.14 -30.69
C LEU A 219 -3.43 6.36 -30.54
N ALA A 220 -2.95 6.19 -29.32
CA ALA A 220 -1.90 5.25 -28.96
C ALA A 220 -2.51 4.02 -28.30
N SER A 221 -2.07 2.83 -28.68
CA SER A 221 -2.49 1.55 -28.08
C SER A 221 -1.28 0.71 -27.69
N ALA A 222 -1.27 0.23 -26.46
CA ALA A 222 -0.22 -0.63 -25.90
C ALA A 222 -0.76 -2.05 -25.66
N SER A 223 0.02 -3.06 -26.03
CA SER A 223 -0.44 -4.45 -26.00
C SER A 223 0.56 -5.40 -25.36
N GLN A 224 0.06 -6.56 -24.97
CA GLN A 224 0.85 -7.70 -24.54
C GLN A 224 1.68 -8.32 -25.67
N ASP A 225 1.45 -7.95 -26.92
CA ASP A 225 2.29 -8.31 -28.07
C ASP A 225 3.64 -7.57 -28.09
N THR A 226 3.97 -6.80 -27.03
CA THR A 226 5.19 -5.99 -26.84
C THR A 226 5.24 -4.70 -27.66
N TYR A 227 4.29 -4.45 -28.55
CA TYR A 227 4.26 -3.30 -29.42
C TYR A 227 3.30 -2.22 -28.94
N ILE A 228 3.62 -0.98 -29.33
CA ILE A 228 2.71 0.16 -29.26
C ILE A 228 2.37 0.57 -30.68
N ARG A 229 1.10 0.77 -30.97
CA ARG A 229 0.63 1.21 -32.27
C ARG A 229 0.04 2.61 -32.18
N LEU A 230 0.40 3.45 -33.14
CA LEU A 230 -0.13 4.79 -33.30
C LEU A 230 -1.10 4.80 -34.47
N TRP A 231 -2.32 5.22 -34.22
CA TRP A 231 -3.39 5.27 -35.19
C TRP A 231 -3.77 6.72 -35.41
N ARG A 232 -3.58 7.21 -36.65
CA ARG A 232 -4.05 8.53 -37.06
C ARG A 232 -5.50 8.40 -37.51
N ILE A 233 -6.37 9.18 -36.92
CA ILE A 233 -7.81 9.23 -37.21
C ILE A 233 -8.13 10.65 -37.64
N GLU A 234 -8.49 10.83 -38.90
CA GLU A 234 -8.66 12.14 -39.49
C GLU A 234 -10.03 12.28 -40.22
N LYS A 235 -10.60 13.47 -40.22
CA LYS A 235 -11.82 13.76 -40.96
C LYS A 235 -11.57 13.59 -42.45
N HIS A 236 -12.35 12.72 -43.09
CA HIS A 236 -12.19 12.44 -44.52
C HIS A 236 -12.73 13.60 -45.34
N VAL A 237 -11.83 14.23 -46.13
CA VAL A 237 -12.19 15.23 -47.12
C VAL A 237 -12.08 14.60 -48.49
N LYS A 238 -13.18 14.55 -49.25
CA LYS A 238 -13.18 14.01 -50.62
C LYS A 238 -12.18 14.77 -51.48
N GLN A 239 -10.94 14.30 -51.59
CA GLN A 239 -9.92 14.88 -52.47
C GLN A 239 -10.06 14.34 -53.89
N GLN A 240 -9.82 15.20 -54.90
CA GLN A 240 -9.64 14.80 -56.29
C GLN A 240 -8.38 13.90 -56.39
N VAL A 241 -8.53 12.77 -57.09
CA VAL A 241 -7.55 11.70 -57.24
C VAL A 241 -6.19 12.22 -57.73
N THR A 242 -5.19 12.34 -56.87
CA THR A 242 -3.79 12.47 -57.25
C THR A 242 -3.17 11.10 -57.42
N LYS A 243 -2.41 10.87 -58.50
CA LYS A 243 -1.68 9.64 -58.81
C LYS A 243 -0.55 9.43 -57.77
N GLY A 244 -0.80 8.63 -56.74
CA GLY A 244 0.19 8.23 -55.73
C GLY A 244 -0.09 6.82 -55.24
N ILE A 245 0.88 6.22 -54.49
CA ILE A 245 0.70 4.94 -53.80
C ILE A 245 -0.42 5.12 -52.77
N LYS A 246 -1.54 4.44 -52.94
CA LYS A 246 -2.65 4.45 -51.98
C LYS A 246 -2.21 3.69 -50.72
N VAL A 247 -2.04 4.41 -49.62
CA VAL A 247 -2.08 3.80 -48.30
C VAL A 247 -3.54 3.34 -48.05
N GLU A 248 -3.74 2.16 -47.52
CA GLU A 248 -5.07 1.60 -47.27
C GLU A 248 -5.73 2.37 -46.10
N GLU A 249 -6.57 3.35 -46.45
CA GLU A 249 -7.39 4.11 -45.50
C GLU A 249 -8.72 3.38 -45.31
N LYS A 250 -9.07 3.08 -44.03
CA LYS A 250 -10.36 2.51 -43.69
C LYS A 250 -11.30 3.62 -43.25
N LEU A 251 -12.41 3.76 -43.97
CA LEU A 251 -13.42 4.78 -43.69
C LEU A 251 -14.48 4.27 -42.72
N PHE A 252 -14.97 5.15 -41.87
CA PHE A 252 -16.12 4.90 -41.02
C PHE A 252 -16.94 6.18 -40.78
N PRO A 253 -18.28 6.08 -40.68
CA PRO A 253 -19.10 7.21 -40.35
C PRO A 253 -19.06 7.51 -38.84
N ALA A 254 -18.96 8.79 -38.49
CA ALA A 254 -19.13 9.25 -37.10
C ALA A 254 -20.02 10.50 -37.13
N TYR A 255 -21.25 10.34 -36.62
CA TYR A 255 -22.29 11.38 -36.72
C TYR A 255 -22.59 11.75 -38.19
N ASP A 256 -22.50 13.03 -38.53
CA ASP A 256 -22.73 13.53 -39.92
C ASP A 256 -21.43 13.63 -40.73
N GLU A 257 -20.35 13.00 -40.29
CA GLU A 257 -19.01 13.12 -40.87
C GLU A 257 -18.45 11.75 -41.23
N ASP A 258 -17.67 11.67 -42.31
CA ASP A 258 -16.84 10.51 -42.62
C ASP A 258 -15.44 10.71 -42.04
N TRP A 259 -14.92 9.70 -41.38
CA TRP A 259 -13.59 9.65 -40.78
C TRP A 259 -12.77 8.54 -41.40
N SER A 260 -11.48 8.76 -41.57
CA SER A 260 -10.52 7.76 -42.02
C SER A 260 -9.58 7.37 -40.85
N VAL A 261 -9.18 6.13 -40.84
CA VAL A 261 -8.17 5.64 -39.89
C VAL A 261 -7.04 4.93 -40.65
N LYS A 262 -5.81 5.25 -40.24
CA LYS A 262 -4.59 4.62 -40.76
C LYS A 262 -3.62 4.33 -39.64
N LEU A 263 -2.83 3.25 -39.79
CA LEU A 263 -1.71 2.97 -38.90
C LEU A 263 -0.58 3.95 -39.25
N GLU A 264 -0.21 4.78 -38.28
CA GLU A 264 0.85 5.79 -38.45
C GLU A 264 2.23 5.20 -38.14
N ALA A 265 2.36 4.50 -37.01
CA ALA A 265 3.61 3.91 -36.59
C ALA A 265 3.40 2.68 -35.70
N VAL A 266 4.41 1.82 -35.67
CA VAL A 266 4.55 0.73 -34.71
C VAL A 266 5.86 0.95 -33.95
N LEU A 267 5.76 1.12 -32.62
CA LEU A 267 6.89 1.35 -31.75
C LEU A 267 7.33 0.00 -31.16
N ALA A 268 8.57 -0.38 -31.46
CA ALA A 268 9.19 -1.60 -30.98
C ALA A 268 10.40 -1.24 -30.13
N GLY A 269 10.45 -1.71 -28.91
CA GLY A 269 11.57 -1.43 -27.97
C GLY A 269 11.37 -2.11 -26.63
N HIS A 270 10.13 -2.46 -26.27
CA HIS A 270 9.87 -3.30 -25.11
C HIS A 270 10.06 -4.79 -25.42
N GLU A 271 10.57 -5.54 -24.45
CA GLU A 271 10.76 -6.99 -24.52
C GLU A 271 9.69 -7.78 -23.75
N GLY A 272 8.78 -7.09 -23.07
CA GLY A 272 7.68 -7.67 -22.30
C GLY A 272 6.36 -6.99 -22.58
N TRP A 273 5.30 -7.49 -21.97
CA TRP A 273 3.94 -6.95 -22.10
C TRP A 273 3.88 -5.46 -21.76
N VAL A 274 3.35 -4.65 -22.66
CA VAL A 274 3.17 -3.21 -22.44
C VAL A 274 1.78 -2.98 -21.86
N TYR A 275 1.75 -2.45 -20.63
CA TYR A 275 0.48 -2.21 -19.91
C TYR A 275 0.04 -0.74 -19.93
N GLY A 276 0.99 0.18 -19.82
CA GLY A 276 0.70 1.60 -19.73
C GLY A 276 1.13 2.36 -20.98
N VAL A 277 0.29 3.28 -21.43
CA VAL A 277 0.63 4.27 -22.45
C VAL A 277 -0.06 5.59 -22.11
N GLN A 278 0.66 6.72 -22.31
CA GLN A 278 0.08 8.04 -22.11
C GLN A 278 0.79 9.08 -22.96
N TRP A 279 0.01 9.89 -23.66
CA TRP A 279 0.49 11.14 -24.25
C TRP A 279 0.84 12.15 -23.17
N GLN A 280 1.89 12.94 -23.36
CA GLN A 280 2.19 14.00 -22.42
C GLN A 280 1.06 15.03 -22.44
N PRO A 281 0.39 15.26 -21.28
CA PRO A 281 -0.65 16.27 -21.22
C PRO A 281 -0.04 17.68 -21.34
N PRO A 282 -0.79 18.65 -21.91
CA PRO A 282 -0.36 20.04 -21.95
C PRO A 282 -0.17 20.60 -20.53
N ALA A 283 0.68 21.61 -20.41
CA ALA A 283 0.86 22.29 -19.13
C ALA A 283 -0.45 22.96 -18.68
N LEU A 284 -0.68 22.98 -17.38
CA LEU A 284 -1.86 23.61 -16.80
C LEU A 284 -1.88 25.12 -17.18
N GLY A 285 -2.99 25.57 -17.76
CA GLY A 285 -3.16 26.96 -18.22
C GLY A 285 -2.60 27.25 -19.60
N ASP A 286 -2.04 26.26 -20.31
CA ASP A 286 -1.65 26.45 -21.71
C ASP A 286 -2.88 26.44 -22.62
N LEU A 287 -3.26 27.63 -23.07
CA LEU A 287 -4.42 27.84 -23.94
C LEU A 287 -4.11 27.52 -25.42
N ASN A 288 -2.84 27.38 -25.80
CA ASN A 288 -2.44 27.19 -27.19
C ASN A 288 -2.63 25.75 -27.70
N LYS A 289 -2.94 24.79 -26.81
CA LYS A 289 -3.27 23.38 -27.12
C LYS A 289 -2.49 22.77 -28.32
N LYS A 290 -1.21 23.12 -28.45
CA LYS A 290 -0.37 22.45 -29.46
C LYS A 290 -0.15 21.02 -29.06
N PRO A 291 -0.22 20.05 -29.99
CA PRO A 291 0.08 18.66 -29.69
C PRO A 291 1.51 18.51 -29.21
N ILE A 292 1.70 17.75 -28.15
CA ILE A 292 3.02 17.39 -27.65
C ILE A 292 3.31 15.97 -28.10
N TYR A 293 4.19 15.81 -29.09
CA TYR A 293 4.56 14.50 -29.62
C TYR A 293 5.55 13.78 -28.70
N ARG A 294 5.07 13.45 -27.52
CA ARG A 294 5.82 12.73 -26.50
C ARG A 294 4.93 11.70 -25.84
N LEU A 295 5.32 10.43 -25.95
CA LEU A 295 4.55 9.31 -25.46
C LEU A 295 5.34 8.58 -24.38
N LEU A 296 4.70 8.27 -23.25
CA LEU A 296 5.23 7.45 -22.16
C LEU A 296 4.66 6.05 -22.25
N SER A 297 5.49 5.03 -22.08
CA SER A 297 5.05 3.64 -21.99
C SER A 297 5.72 2.89 -20.84
N SER A 298 5.04 1.89 -20.32
CA SER A 298 5.55 1.03 -19.23
C SER A 298 5.24 -0.43 -19.48
N SER A 299 6.19 -1.31 -19.15
CA SER A 299 6.15 -2.73 -19.49
C SER A 299 6.56 -3.64 -18.33
N LEU A 300 6.15 -4.91 -18.42
CA LEU A 300 6.62 -5.97 -17.54
C LEU A 300 8.09 -6.34 -17.77
N ASP A 301 8.74 -5.84 -18.83
CA ASP A 301 10.19 -5.95 -19.00
C ASP A 301 11.01 -5.11 -18.01
N LYS A 302 10.31 -4.42 -17.06
CA LYS A 302 10.88 -3.58 -16.00
C LYS A 302 11.41 -2.24 -16.51
N THR A 303 10.98 -1.80 -17.69
CA THR A 303 11.37 -0.52 -18.26
C THR A 303 10.19 0.41 -18.48
N VAL A 304 10.48 1.70 -18.42
CA VAL A 304 9.60 2.79 -18.84
C VAL A 304 10.32 3.57 -19.92
N ILE A 305 9.64 3.83 -21.04
CA ILE A 305 10.23 4.49 -22.20
C ILE A 305 9.46 5.77 -22.53
N ILE A 306 10.19 6.83 -22.85
CA ILE A 306 9.66 8.04 -23.48
C ILE A 306 10.02 8.01 -24.96
N TRP A 307 8.99 8.10 -25.81
CA TRP A 307 9.10 8.10 -27.25
C TRP A 307 8.86 9.50 -27.80
N GLU A 308 9.66 9.91 -28.77
CA GLU A 308 9.52 11.16 -29.50
C GLU A 308 9.82 10.96 -31.00
N PRO A 309 9.19 11.73 -31.91
CA PRO A 309 9.58 11.69 -33.32
C PRO A 309 10.93 12.36 -33.52
N GLU A 310 11.75 11.79 -34.37
CA GLU A 310 13.03 12.38 -34.77
C GLU A 310 12.80 13.62 -35.61
N SER A 311 13.26 14.78 -35.15
CA SER A 311 13.12 16.05 -35.85
C SER A 311 13.92 16.02 -37.14
N SER A 312 13.24 16.15 -38.28
CA SER A 312 13.89 16.35 -39.58
C SER A 312 13.62 17.76 -40.06
N PRO A 313 14.64 18.51 -40.51
CA PRO A 313 14.46 19.89 -40.99
C PRO A 313 13.50 20.04 -42.17
N SER A 314 13.15 18.94 -42.82
CA SER A 314 12.30 18.91 -44.03
C SER A 314 10.88 18.41 -43.81
N LYS A 315 10.54 18.01 -42.57
CA LYS A 315 9.21 17.48 -42.23
C LYS A 315 8.59 18.33 -41.13
N GLY A 316 7.25 18.35 -41.06
CA GLY A 316 6.53 19.04 -40.01
C GLY A 316 6.79 18.44 -38.62
N GLU A 317 6.52 19.18 -37.55
CA GLU A 317 6.53 18.66 -36.19
C GLU A 317 5.58 17.44 -36.11
N GLY A 318 6.10 16.28 -35.71
CA GLY A 318 5.32 15.03 -35.58
C GLY A 318 5.44 14.04 -36.75
N ASP A 319 5.98 14.41 -37.91
CA ASP A 319 6.11 13.54 -39.10
C ASP A 319 7.44 12.75 -39.17
N GLY A 320 8.19 12.70 -38.09
CA GLY A 320 9.46 11.97 -37.96
C GLY A 320 9.30 10.47 -37.64
N VAL A 321 10.40 9.72 -37.78
CA VAL A 321 10.46 8.37 -37.27
C VAL A 321 10.44 8.43 -35.74
N TRP A 322 9.56 7.67 -35.12
CA TRP A 322 9.47 7.57 -33.65
C TRP A 322 10.67 6.82 -33.11
N VAL A 323 11.36 7.43 -32.14
CA VAL A 323 12.55 6.86 -31.50
C VAL A 323 12.41 6.90 -29.99
N GLU A 324 13.09 5.97 -29.36
CA GLU A 324 13.26 5.95 -27.92
C GLU A 324 14.22 7.09 -27.51
N ARG A 325 13.73 8.03 -26.70
CA ARG A 325 14.54 9.14 -26.16
C ARG A 325 15.07 8.88 -24.78
N VAL A 326 14.26 8.26 -23.94
CA VAL A 326 14.59 7.96 -22.55
C VAL A 326 14.11 6.56 -22.24
N ARG A 327 15.00 5.77 -21.66
CA ARG A 327 14.66 4.49 -21.04
C ARG A 327 15.12 4.53 -19.58
N VAL A 328 14.23 4.20 -18.65
CA VAL A 328 14.56 3.98 -17.26
C VAL A 328 14.19 2.55 -16.88
N GLY A 329 14.89 2.02 -15.87
CA GLY A 329 14.82 0.60 -15.53
C GLY A 329 15.74 -0.25 -16.40
N GLU A 330 15.92 -1.50 -16.06
CA GLU A 330 16.83 -2.44 -16.69
C GLU A 330 16.10 -3.73 -17.05
N VAL A 331 16.16 -4.12 -18.33
CA VAL A 331 15.59 -5.37 -18.81
C VAL A 331 16.28 -6.54 -18.11
N GLY A 332 15.50 -7.43 -17.48
CA GLY A 332 16.05 -8.56 -16.74
C GLY A 332 16.64 -8.22 -15.37
N GLY A 333 16.69 -6.94 -14.96
CA GLY A 333 17.15 -6.51 -13.62
C GLY A 333 16.33 -7.12 -12.47
N ASN A 334 16.77 -6.91 -11.23
CA ASN A 334 16.15 -7.50 -10.03
C ASN A 334 14.80 -6.86 -9.64
N GLY A 335 14.42 -5.72 -10.25
CA GLY A 335 13.14 -5.06 -10.04
C GLY A 335 11.95 -5.90 -10.54
N LEU A 336 10.74 -5.48 -10.20
CA LEU A 336 9.50 -6.05 -10.72
C LEU A 336 8.99 -5.22 -11.91
N GLY A 337 8.27 -5.86 -12.84
CA GLY A 337 7.70 -5.19 -14.01
C GLY A 337 6.66 -4.13 -13.66
N PHE A 338 6.43 -3.18 -14.58
CA PHE A 338 5.51 -2.07 -14.40
C PHE A 338 4.14 -2.36 -15.01
N TYR A 339 3.08 -2.01 -14.27
CA TYR A 339 1.68 -2.12 -14.69
C TYR A 339 1.10 -0.82 -15.25
N GLY A 340 1.74 0.30 -15.06
CA GLY A 340 1.29 1.56 -15.61
C GLY A 340 2.22 2.71 -15.30
N SER A 341 2.09 3.77 -16.07
CA SER A 341 2.86 5.01 -15.90
C SER A 341 2.04 6.24 -16.26
N LYS A 342 2.34 7.37 -15.60
CA LYS A 342 1.70 8.66 -15.84
C LYS A 342 2.72 9.78 -15.81
N PHE A 343 2.61 10.72 -16.77
CA PHE A 343 3.34 11.99 -16.70
C PHE A 343 2.86 12.83 -15.53
N GLY A 344 3.80 13.46 -14.87
CA GLY A 344 3.55 14.52 -13.90
C GLY A 344 3.39 15.88 -14.55
N PRO A 345 3.14 16.94 -13.74
CA PRO A 345 2.95 18.29 -14.23
C PRO A 345 4.08 18.77 -15.15
N GLY A 346 3.70 19.28 -16.31
CA GLY A 346 4.64 19.83 -17.28
C GLY A 346 5.58 18.85 -17.97
N GLY A 347 5.38 17.53 -17.79
CA GLY A 347 6.16 16.48 -18.46
C GLY A 347 7.62 16.34 -18.00
N ASN A 348 8.03 17.01 -16.91
CA ASN A 348 9.38 16.94 -16.35
C ASN A 348 9.52 15.87 -15.24
N SER A 349 8.47 15.14 -15.00
CA SER A 349 8.43 13.98 -14.11
C SER A 349 7.47 12.95 -14.66
N PHE A 350 7.65 11.70 -14.26
CA PHE A 350 6.67 10.65 -14.45
C PHE A 350 6.69 9.69 -13.28
N LEU A 351 5.54 9.07 -13.06
CA LEU A 351 5.29 8.04 -12.07
C LEU A 351 5.08 6.72 -12.80
N ALA A 352 5.64 5.64 -12.27
CA ALA A 352 5.24 4.28 -12.62
C ALA A 352 4.86 3.49 -11.37
N HIS A 353 3.99 2.50 -11.52
CA HIS A 353 3.69 1.56 -10.45
C HIS A 353 4.03 0.13 -10.86
N GLY A 354 4.64 -0.58 -9.91
CA GLY A 354 5.11 -1.93 -10.12
C GLY A 354 4.01 -2.99 -9.95
N TYR A 355 4.30 -4.19 -10.39
CA TYR A 355 3.46 -5.39 -10.22
C TYR A 355 3.07 -5.64 -8.75
N ASN A 356 3.92 -5.28 -7.81
CA ASN A 356 3.69 -5.41 -6.36
C ASN A 356 2.97 -4.20 -5.73
N GLY A 357 2.55 -3.21 -6.53
CA GLY A 357 1.91 -1.99 -6.02
C GLY A 357 2.88 -0.92 -5.52
N SER A 358 4.18 -1.08 -5.73
CA SER A 358 5.19 -0.06 -5.42
C SER A 358 5.12 1.12 -6.40
N PHE A 359 5.56 2.28 -5.92
CA PHE A 359 5.65 3.49 -6.71
C PHE A 359 7.10 3.85 -7.03
N HIS A 360 7.28 4.40 -8.24
CA HIS A 360 8.56 4.91 -8.71
C HIS A 360 8.32 6.26 -9.37
N ILE A 361 9.00 7.31 -8.92
CA ILE A 361 8.96 8.63 -9.54
C ILE A 361 10.33 8.97 -10.08
N TRP A 362 10.39 9.43 -11.32
CA TRP A 362 11.59 10.02 -11.91
C TRP A 362 11.34 11.48 -12.23
N ARG A 363 12.36 12.28 -12.00
CA ARG A 363 12.37 13.71 -12.30
C ARG A 363 13.53 14.04 -13.23
N CYS A 364 13.27 14.86 -14.23
CA CYS A 364 14.30 15.37 -15.12
C CYS A 364 15.06 16.50 -14.42
N CYS A 365 16.36 16.34 -14.26
CA CYS A 365 17.23 17.39 -13.80
C CYS A 365 17.36 18.46 -14.89
N LYS A 366 16.96 19.69 -14.61
CA LYS A 366 16.97 20.79 -15.59
C LYS A 366 18.37 21.16 -16.09
N GLU A 367 19.40 20.94 -15.28
CA GLU A 367 20.78 21.30 -15.57
C GLU A 367 21.46 20.26 -16.48
N THR A 368 21.22 18.98 -16.24
CA THR A 368 21.89 17.87 -16.94
C THR A 368 20.99 17.18 -17.98
N GLY A 369 19.68 17.40 -17.93
CA GLY A 369 18.71 16.68 -18.74
C GLY A 369 18.56 15.19 -18.38
N GLN A 370 19.21 14.72 -17.32
CA GLN A 370 19.15 13.34 -16.88
C GLN A 370 17.91 13.10 -16.00
N TRP A 371 17.33 11.91 -16.13
CA TRP A 371 16.23 11.44 -15.30
C TRP A 371 16.78 10.73 -14.08
N GLN A 372 16.34 11.18 -12.91
CA GLN A 372 16.78 10.65 -11.62
C GLN A 372 15.58 10.16 -10.82
N PRO A 373 15.71 9.03 -10.10
CA PRO A 373 14.68 8.56 -9.19
C PRO A 373 14.50 9.55 -8.03
N SER A 374 13.29 9.62 -7.51
CA SER A 374 12.90 10.51 -6.41
C SER A 374 12.20 9.75 -5.31
N VAL A 375 12.28 10.27 -4.09
CA VAL A 375 11.51 9.79 -2.94
C VAL A 375 10.01 9.86 -3.24
N VAL A 376 9.29 8.78 -2.92
CA VAL A 376 7.85 8.64 -3.10
C VAL A 376 7.26 7.86 -1.94
N CYS A 377 5.94 7.98 -1.73
CA CYS A 377 5.25 7.13 -0.76
C CYS A 377 5.36 5.65 -1.16
N GLY A 378 5.37 4.79 -0.17
CA GLY A 378 5.38 3.34 -0.36
C GLY A 378 4.67 2.65 0.80
N GLY A 379 4.45 1.35 0.68
CA GLY A 379 3.80 0.57 1.73
C GLY A 379 3.69 -0.91 1.37
N HIS A 380 3.16 -1.66 2.30
CA HIS A 380 2.85 -3.06 2.11
C HIS A 380 1.74 -3.26 1.07
N PHE A 381 1.83 -4.34 0.31
CA PHE A 381 0.84 -4.69 -0.71
C PHE A 381 0.00 -5.93 -0.35
N SER A 382 0.09 -6.38 0.90
CA SER A 382 -0.77 -7.39 1.50
C SER A 382 -1.04 -7.03 2.97
N SER A 383 -1.86 -7.84 3.66
CA SER A 383 -2.24 -7.62 5.07
C SER A 383 -1.01 -7.41 5.95
N VAL A 384 -0.98 -6.32 6.71
CA VAL A 384 0.06 -6.06 7.71
C VAL A 384 -0.34 -6.76 9.00
N GLU A 385 0.44 -7.75 9.40
CA GLU A 385 0.08 -8.67 10.49
C GLU A 385 0.56 -8.21 11.86
N ASP A 386 1.72 -7.54 11.93
CA ASP A 386 2.26 -7.04 13.19
C ASP A 386 3.04 -5.73 13.00
N VAL A 387 3.05 -4.90 14.05
CA VAL A 387 3.77 -3.63 14.11
C VAL A 387 4.32 -3.40 15.50
N LYS A 388 5.58 -2.94 15.61
CA LYS A 388 6.27 -2.69 16.88
C LYS A 388 7.13 -1.43 16.81
N TRP A 389 7.06 -0.60 17.85
CA TRP A 389 8.04 0.46 18.08
C TRP A 389 9.37 -0.14 18.54
N GLU A 390 10.45 0.42 18.03
CA GLU A 390 11.77 0.23 18.62
C GLU A 390 11.74 0.71 20.08
N ARG A 391 12.55 0.10 20.94
CA ARG A 391 12.47 0.26 22.40
C ARG A 391 12.47 1.72 22.89
N GLN A 392 13.22 2.61 22.23
CA GLN A 392 13.24 4.06 22.51
C GLN A 392 12.26 4.83 21.63
N GLY A 393 11.50 4.15 20.76
CA GLY A 393 10.53 4.74 19.87
C GLY A 393 11.12 5.51 18.69
N ARG A 394 12.38 5.26 18.35
CA ARG A 394 13.11 5.96 17.28
C ARG A 394 12.60 5.59 15.88
N TYR A 395 12.19 4.36 15.69
CA TYR A 395 11.58 3.87 14.45
C TYR A 395 10.48 2.86 14.73
N LEU A 396 9.65 2.64 13.74
CA LEU A 396 8.59 1.65 13.72
C LEU A 396 8.98 0.51 12.76
N MET A 397 8.73 -0.72 13.14
CA MET A 397 8.91 -1.88 12.28
C MET A 397 7.59 -2.59 12.04
N SER A 398 7.33 -3.02 10.80
CA SER A 398 6.13 -3.75 10.41
C SER A 398 6.47 -5.02 9.64
N VAL A 399 5.60 -6.04 9.74
CA VAL A 399 5.67 -7.28 8.97
C VAL A 399 4.33 -7.57 8.31
N SER A 400 4.38 -8.15 7.12
CA SER A 400 3.19 -8.35 6.30
C SER A 400 3.18 -9.72 5.61
N ALA A 401 1.97 -10.14 5.23
CA ALA A 401 1.74 -11.25 4.31
C ALA A 401 2.26 -10.97 2.88
N ASP A 402 2.82 -9.80 2.62
CA ASP A 402 3.60 -9.51 1.41
C ASP A 402 5.03 -10.03 1.49
N GLN A 403 5.36 -10.81 2.53
CA GLN A 403 6.65 -11.45 2.74
C GLN A 403 7.79 -10.48 3.06
N THR A 404 7.48 -9.25 3.46
CA THR A 404 8.48 -8.24 3.80
C THR A 404 8.38 -7.75 5.23
N THR A 405 9.54 -7.42 5.81
CA THR A 405 9.67 -6.61 7.01
C THR A 405 10.15 -5.23 6.59
N ARG A 406 9.52 -4.17 7.14
CA ARG A 406 9.84 -2.77 6.79
C ARG A 406 10.14 -1.94 8.03
N VAL A 407 11.09 -1.01 7.90
CA VAL A 407 11.44 -0.01 8.91
C VAL A 407 10.96 1.35 8.46
N HIS A 408 10.16 2.01 9.30
CA HIS A 408 9.63 3.34 9.08
C HIS A 408 10.26 4.31 10.08
N ALA A 409 10.81 5.43 9.60
CA ALA A 409 11.48 6.40 10.44
C ALA A 409 11.22 7.84 9.99
N PRO A 410 11.42 8.84 10.89
CA PRO A 410 11.27 10.24 10.55
C PRO A 410 12.45 10.71 9.71
N TRP A 411 12.19 11.30 8.57
CA TRP A 411 13.13 12.04 7.76
C TRP A 411 13.05 13.54 8.12
N ARG A 412 14.16 14.10 8.56
CA ARG A 412 14.22 15.51 8.96
C ARG A 412 14.73 16.35 7.80
N THR A 413 13.90 17.27 7.33
CA THR A 413 14.20 18.24 6.29
C THR A 413 14.08 19.66 6.85
N GLU A 414 14.55 20.65 6.09
CA GLU A 414 14.35 22.07 6.43
C GLU A 414 12.86 22.47 6.48
N LEU A 415 12.00 21.74 5.79
CA LEU A 415 10.55 21.99 5.71
C LEU A 415 9.73 21.30 6.80
N GLY A 416 10.37 20.42 7.59
CA GLY A 416 9.72 19.67 8.66
C GLY A 416 10.14 18.21 8.71
N THR A 417 9.40 17.42 9.49
CA THR A 417 9.62 15.98 9.63
C THR A 417 8.58 15.21 8.85
N GLU A 418 9.02 14.36 7.96
CA GLU A 418 8.19 13.43 7.17
C GLU A 418 8.57 11.99 7.51
N TRP A 419 7.60 11.09 7.58
CA TRP A 419 7.88 9.66 7.82
C TRP A 419 7.99 8.90 6.51
N HIS A 420 8.97 8.01 6.43
CA HIS A 420 9.21 7.16 5.26
C HIS A 420 9.68 5.76 5.64
N GLU A 421 9.51 4.80 4.72
CA GLU A 421 10.23 3.54 4.75
C GLU A 421 11.72 3.83 4.47
N ILE A 422 12.60 3.38 5.35
CA ILE A 422 14.05 3.62 5.25
C ILE A 422 14.86 2.34 5.07
N ALA A 423 14.24 1.19 5.34
CA ALA A 423 14.87 -0.10 5.10
C ALA A 423 13.82 -1.21 4.96
N ARG A 424 14.18 -2.25 4.23
CA ARG A 424 13.45 -3.50 4.09
C ARG A 424 14.33 -4.66 4.56
N PRO A 425 14.45 -4.87 5.89
CA PRO A 425 15.40 -5.82 6.47
C PRO A 425 15.28 -7.24 5.98
N GLN A 426 14.06 -7.69 5.68
CA GLN A 426 13.78 -9.06 5.27
C GLN A 426 12.82 -9.08 4.08
N VAL A 427 13.21 -9.87 3.06
CA VAL A 427 12.32 -10.35 2.01
C VAL A 427 12.30 -11.87 2.11
N HIS A 428 11.12 -12.43 2.33
CA HIS A 428 10.94 -13.86 2.65
C HIS A 428 10.17 -14.60 1.54
N GLY A 429 10.21 -15.92 1.55
CA GLY A 429 9.42 -16.76 0.63
C GLY A 429 8.05 -17.17 1.17
N TYR A 430 7.73 -16.82 2.43
CA TYR A 430 6.46 -17.15 3.09
C TYR A 430 5.89 -15.91 3.77
N ASP A 431 4.57 -15.88 3.92
CA ASP A 431 3.84 -14.79 4.54
C ASP A 431 4.25 -14.63 6.00
N LEU A 432 4.62 -13.40 6.38
CA LEU A 432 5.04 -13.10 7.75
C LEU A 432 3.82 -12.94 8.65
N SER A 433 3.91 -13.46 9.87
CA SER A 433 2.81 -13.51 10.83
C SER A 433 3.02 -12.70 12.09
N SER A 434 4.25 -12.53 12.56
CA SER A 434 4.55 -11.83 13.81
C SER A 434 5.98 -11.31 13.86
N LEU A 435 6.18 -10.30 14.70
CA LEU A 435 7.43 -9.57 14.88
C LEU A 435 7.74 -9.40 16.37
N ALA A 436 9.00 -9.58 16.76
CA ALA A 436 9.50 -9.25 18.09
C ALA A 436 10.84 -8.49 17.99
N LEU A 437 10.92 -7.31 18.61
CA LEU A 437 12.15 -6.53 18.72
C LEU A 437 12.88 -6.92 20.00
N VAL A 438 14.01 -7.59 19.85
CA VAL A 438 14.86 -8.04 20.97
C VAL A 438 15.71 -6.89 21.49
N SER A 439 16.26 -6.10 20.59
CA SER A 439 17.00 -4.87 20.90
C SER A 439 16.78 -3.84 19.81
N SER A 440 17.43 -2.67 19.93
CA SER A 440 17.39 -1.63 18.88
C SER A 440 18.04 -2.06 17.55
N THR A 441 18.76 -3.17 17.53
CA THR A 441 19.45 -3.67 16.33
C THR A 441 19.19 -5.14 16.04
N ILE A 442 18.33 -5.81 16.83
CA ILE A 442 18.01 -7.23 16.65
C ILE A 442 16.50 -7.43 16.67
N PHE A 443 15.97 -8.10 15.69
CA PHE A 443 14.58 -8.55 15.66
C PHE A 443 14.45 -10.03 15.29
N ALA A 444 13.35 -10.63 15.73
CA ALA A 444 12.93 -11.95 15.32
C ALA A 444 11.61 -11.87 14.55
N SER A 445 11.48 -12.62 13.47
CA SER A 445 10.27 -12.75 12.67
C SER A 445 9.76 -14.17 12.62
N ALA A 446 8.44 -14.30 12.52
CA ALA A 446 7.74 -15.54 12.26
C ALA A 446 7.01 -15.44 10.91
N ALA A 447 6.96 -16.56 10.21
CA ALA A 447 6.28 -16.70 8.95
C ALA A 447 5.40 -17.96 8.94
N GLU A 448 4.72 -18.23 7.82
CA GLU A 448 4.01 -19.50 7.61
C GLU A 448 5.00 -20.67 7.44
N GLU A 449 5.98 -20.72 8.34
CA GLU A 449 6.98 -21.78 8.48
C GLU A 449 7.18 -22.15 9.96
N LYS A 450 7.87 -23.26 10.21
CA LYS A 450 8.13 -23.78 11.57
C LYS A 450 9.35 -23.15 12.25
N VAL A 451 10.01 -22.24 11.57
CA VAL A 451 11.29 -21.64 11.96
C VAL A 451 11.07 -20.19 12.36
N ILE A 452 11.72 -19.75 13.41
CA ILE A 452 11.84 -18.35 13.76
C ILE A 452 13.19 -17.86 13.23
N ARG A 453 13.19 -16.73 12.55
CA ARG A 453 14.41 -16.13 12.01
C ARG A 453 14.78 -14.90 12.79
N VAL A 454 16.05 -14.76 13.09
CA VAL A 454 16.61 -13.65 13.85
C VAL A 454 17.56 -12.86 12.95
N PHE A 455 17.43 -11.55 12.93
CA PHE A 455 18.23 -10.65 12.11
C PHE A 455 18.90 -9.59 12.96
N LYS A 456 20.11 -9.17 12.55
CA LYS A 456 20.86 -8.08 13.18
C LYS A 456 21.09 -6.95 12.18
N ALA A 457 20.90 -5.69 12.61
CA ALA A 457 21.13 -4.51 11.80
C ALA A 457 22.59 -4.44 11.33
N PRO A 458 22.87 -4.24 10.04
CA PRO A 458 24.21 -4.08 9.51
C PRO A 458 24.73 -2.65 9.75
N HIS A 459 26.05 -2.45 9.60
CA HIS A 459 26.69 -1.16 9.79
C HIS A 459 26.14 -0.06 8.87
N ASN A 460 25.94 -0.38 7.59
CA ASN A 460 25.40 0.56 6.59
C ASN A 460 24.00 1.07 6.99
N PHE A 461 23.13 0.22 7.57
CA PHE A 461 21.83 0.67 8.07
C PHE A 461 21.96 1.68 9.20
N VAL A 462 22.82 1.42 10.19
CA VAL A 462 22.99 2.32 11.35
C VAL A 462 23.51 3.68 10.90
N GLN A 463 24.44 3.71 9.95
CA GLN A 463 24.97 4.95 9.38
C GLN A 463 23.89 5.70 8.58
N ASN A 464 23.16 5.05 7.71
CA ASN A 464 22.09 5.65 6.91
C ASN A 464 20.94 6.15 7.78
N TYR A 465 20.56 5.38 8.82
CA TYR A 465 19.59 5.83 9.82
C TYR A 465 20.00 7.19 10.42
N ARG A 466 21.25 7.30 10.86
CA ARG A 466 21.79 8.56 11.41
C ARG A 466 21.74 9.70 10.40
N ASN A 467 22.13 9.45 9.15
CA ASN A 467 22.15 10.45 8.09
C ASN A 467 20.76 10.98 7.75
N ILE A 468 19.75 10.10 7.72
CA ILE A 468 18.35 10.42 7.36
C ILE A 468 17.62 11.10 8.54
N THR A 469 17.77 10.56 9.76
CA THR A 469 16.97 10.99 10.92
C THR A 469 17.68 12.04 11.79
N GLY A 470 19.01 12.11 11.72
CA GLY A 470 19.83 12.88 12.65
C GLY A 470 19.99 12.26 14.04
N GLU A 471 19.49 11.03 14.26
CA GLU A 471 19.52 10.30 15.53
C GLU A 471 20.50 9.12 15.47
N VAL A 472 21.08 8.75 16.61
CA VAL A 472 22.03 7.63 16.71
C VAL A 472 21.36 6.44 17.34
N ILE A 473 21.46 5.28 16.68
CA ILE A 473 21.12 3.99 17.31
C ILE A 473 22.37 3.52 18.06
N GLU A 474 22.27 3.37 19.37
CA GLU A 474 23.32 2.78 20.18
C GLU A 474 23.36 1.27 19.94
N GLY A 475 24.53 0.74 19.66
CA GLY A 475 24.79 -0.67 19.44
C GLY A 475 26.17 -0.94 18.91
N ASP A 476 26.59 -2.20 18.94
CA ASP A 476 27.87 -2.66 18.42
C ASP A 476 27.96 -2.40 16.89
N THR A 477 28.86 -1.55 16.48
CA THR A 477 29.14 -1.22 15.08
C THR A 477 30.09 -2.20 14.40
N GLY A 478 30.61 -3.18 15.13
CA GLY A 478 31.48 -4.23 14.63
C GLY A 478 30.68 -5.40 14.05
N GLY A 479 30.18 -5.26 12.81
CA GLY A 479 29.39 -6.29 12.16
C GLY A 479 29.51 -6.23 10.63
N PRO A 480 28.73 -7.04 9.90
CA PRO A 480 28.68 -6.98 8.44
C PRO A 480 28.17 -5.62 7.96
N GLU A 481 28.65 -5.22 6.79
CA GLU A 481 28.23 -3.95 6.14
C GLU A 481 26.78 -4.02 5.66
N GLY A 482 26.34 -5.19 5.21
CA GLY A 482 25.00 -5.43 4.71
C GLY A 482 24.69 -6.90 4.56
N ALA A 483 23.67 -7.19 3.77
CA ALA A 483 23.30 -8.55 3.42
C ALA A 483 22.87 -8.66 1.96
N ALA A 484 23.09 -9.84 1.36
CA ALA A 484 22.59 -10.20 0.05
C ALA A 484 21.80 -11.51 0.13
N VAL A 485 20.82 -11.67 -0.76
CA VAL A 485 20.08 -12.92 -0.93
C VAL A 485 20.64 -13.62 -2.16
N PRO A 486 21.23 -14.81 -2.03
CA PRO A 486 21.66 -15.61 -3.17
C PRO A 486 20.48 -15.95 -4.08
N SER A 487 20.70 -16.08 -5.37
CA SER A 487 19.66 -16.30 -6.39
C SER A 487 18.76 -17.54 -6.14
N LEU A 488 19.24 -18.52 -5.41
CA LEU A 488 18.52 -19.74 -5.01
C LEU A 488 18.30 -19.82 -3.48
N GLY A 489 18.61 -18.77 -2.72
CA GLY A 489 18.58 -18.76 -1.27
C GLY A 489 17.37 -18.04 -0.69
N LEU A 490 16.91 -18.50 0.48
CA LEU A 490 15.89 -17.83 1.30
C LEU A 490 16.48 -17.13 2.54
N SER A 491 17.79 -17.06 2.64
CA SER A 491 18.52 -16.50 3.80
C SER A 491 19.33 -15.28 3.38
N ASN A 492 19.25 -14.22 4.15
CA ASN A 492 20.08 -13.02 3.98
C ASN A 492 21.50 -13.33 4.46
N LYS A 493 22.44 -13.56 3.55
CA LYS A 493 23.85 -13.77 3.88
C LYS A 493 24.53 -12.46 4.22
N ALA A 494 25.36 -12.45 5.27
CA ALA A 494 26.16 -11.31 5.67
C ALA A 494 27.24 -10.98 4.64
N VAL A 495 27.46 -9.68 4.37
CA VAL A 495 28.50 -9.16 3.49
C VAL A 495 29.46 -8.29 4.29
N PHE A 496 30.76 -8.58 4.21
CA PHE A 496 31.84 -7.85 4.87
C PHE A 496 32.70 -7.14 3.81
N ILE A 497 33.11 -5.92 4.04
CA ILE A 497 34.04 -5.20 3.17
C ILE A 497 35.45 -5.36 3.75
N GLY A 498 36.40 -5.84 2.94
CA GLY A 498 37.82 -5.95 3.29
C GLY A 498 38.32 -7.33 3.69
N GLU A 499 37.52 -8.36 3.65
CA GLU A 499 38.01 -9.75 3.70
C GLU A 499 38.28 -10.25 2.28
N ASP A 500 39.55 -10.20 1.93
CA ASP A 500 40.29 -10.71 0.76
C ASP A 500 39.56 -11.42 -0.39
N GLU A 501 39.89 -10.97 -1.59
CA GLU A 501 39.78 -11.62 -2.91
C GLU A 501 40.47 -13.03 -3.00
N GLN A 502 40.40 -13.83 -1.96
CA GLN A 502 40.91 -15.21 -1.95
C GLN A 502 39.83 -16.24 -1.61
N GLY A 503 38.69 -16.12 -2.26
CA GLY A 503 37.68 -17.16 -2.34
C GLY A 503 37.62 -17.71 -3.74
N ASP A 504 37.59 -19.04 -3.87
CA ASP A 504 37.60 -19.79 -5.12
C ASP A 504 36.67 -19.21 -6.19
N ALA A 505 37.23 -19.05 -7.38
CA ALA A 505 36.61 -18.44 -8.57
C ALA A 505 35.45 -19.25 -9.21
N ASP A 506 34.74 -20.07 -8.44
CA ASP A 506 33.73 -21.00 -8.96
C ASP A 506 32.27 -20.73 -8.43
N ASP A 507 32.03 -19.64 -7.71
CA ASP A 507 30.65 -19.28 -7.25
C ASP A 507 30.15 -18.02 -7.97
N ASP A 508 29.85 -18.16 -9.25
CA ASP A 508 29.38 -17.10 -10.17
C ASP A 508 27.98 -16.54 -9.84
N ASN A 509 27.47 -16.63 -8.58
CA ASN A 509 26.07 -16.30 -8.28
C ASN A 509 25.82 -15.70 -6.88
N ASP A 510 26.80 -15.05 -6.25
CA ASP A 510 26.54 -14.32 -5.01
C ASP A 510 25.90 -12.95 -5.29
N GLY A 511 24.71 -12.75 -4.73
CA GLY A 511 23.96 -11.49 -4.85
C GLY A 511 24.83 -10.30 -4.48
N TYR A 512 24.88 -9.33 -5.38
CA TYR A 512 25.78 -8.17 -5.30
C TYR A 512 25.23 -7.15 -4.31
N PHE A 513 25.93 -6.90 -3.20
CA PHE A 513 25.65 -5.82 -2.26
C PHE A 513 26.71 -4.73 -2.39
N VAL A 514 26.26 -3.49 -2.53
CA VAL A 514 27.12 -2.30 -2.47
C VAL A 514 26.62 -1.40 -1.36
N PRO A 515 27.46 -0.98 -0.41
CA PRO A 515 27.09 0.05 0.55
C PRO A 515 26.69 1.32 -0.16
N VAL A 516 25.55 1.86 0.20
CA VAL A 516 25.04 3.12 -0.32
C VAL A 516 24.91 4.11 0.83
N ASP A 517 25.57 5.26 0.71
CA ASP A 517 25.39 6.38 1.66
C ASP A 517 24.14 7.16 1.30
N MET A 518 23.17 7.19 2.21
CA MET A 518 21.88 7.83 2.00
C MET A 518 21.70 8.99 3.00
N SER A 519 21.30 10.14 2.49
CA SER A 519 20.88 11.32 3.28
C SER A 519 19.38 11.60 3.17
N GLU A 520 18.70 10.87 2.30
CA GLU A 520 17.26 10.90 2.08
C GLU A 520 16.70 9.46 2.02
N PRO A 521 15.38 9.27 2.19
CA PRO A 521 14.77 7.94 2.13
C PRO A 521 15.08 7.23 0.81
N PRO A 522 15.38 5.92 0.84
CA PRO A 522 15.74 5.15 -0.34
C PRO A 522 14.57 5.00 -1.31
N THR A 523 14.90 4.84 -2.59
CA THR A 523 13.96 4.45 -3.62
C THR A 523 13.59 2.96 -3.51
N GLU A 524 12.53 2.53 -4.19
CA GLU A 524 12.09 1.12 -4.14
C GLU A 524 13.20 0.14 -4.58
N GLU A 525 13.99 0.50 -5.58
CA GLU A 525 15.12 -0.33 -6.05
C GLU A 525 16.19 -0.49 -4.97
N THR A 526 16.53 0.60 -4.30
CA THR A 526 17.50 0.60 -3.20
C THR A 526 16.98 -0.21 -2.01
N LEU A 527 15.68 -0.07 -1.66
CA LEU A 527 15.03 -0.84 -0.58
C LEU A 527 15.13 -2.34 -0.81
N MET A 528 14.95 -2.80 -2.03
CA MET A 528 14.96 -4.23 -2.35
C MET A 528 16.37 -4.86 -2.32
N GLN A 529 17.40 -4.09 -2.66
CA GLN A 529 18.74 -4.63 -2.91
C GLN A 529 19.76 -4.30 -1.80
N HIS A 530 19.67 -3.11 -1.20
CA HIS A 530 20.77 -2.55 -0.39
C HIS A 530 20.41 -2.30 1.07
N THR A 531 19.20 -2.68 1.52
CA THR A 531 18.74 -2.42 2.88
C THR A 531 18.42 -3.68 3.70
N LEU A 532 18.80 -4.83 3.19
CA LEU A 532 18.61 -6.13 3.85
C LEU A 532 19.48 -6.23 5.11
N TRP A 533 18.95 -6.90 6.12
CA TRP A 533 19.71 -7.24 7.33
C TRP A 533 20.18 -8.69 7.28
N PRO A 534 21.42 -8.99 7.68
CA PRO A 534 21.93 -10.36 7.76
C PRO A 534 21.14 -11.19 8.77
N GLU A 535 20.87 -12.43 8.38
CA GLU A 535 20.26 -13.43 9.27
C GLU A 535 21.29 -13.89 10.28
N LEU A 536 21.01 -13.67 11.58
CA LEU A 536 21.89 -14.05 12.69
C LEU A 536 21.69 -15.50 13.06
N GLN A 537 20.44 -15.97 13.19
CA GLN A 537 20.11 -17.28 13.71
C GLN A 537 18.75 -17.80 13.23
N LYS A 538 18.60 -19.12 13.18
CA LYS A 538 17.34 -19.84 12.97
C LYS A 538 17.01 -20.67 14.19
N LEU A 539 15.78 -20.52 14.73
CA LEU A 539 15.34 -21.26 15.91
C LEU A 539 14.36 -22.35 15.49
N TYR A 540 14.68 -23.56 15.85
CA TYR A 540 13.90 -24.77 15.54
C TYR A 540 13.32 -25.36 16.81
N GLY A 541 12.02 -25.69 16.84
CA GLY A 541 11.37 -26.28 18.02
C GLY A 541 9.86 -26.42 17.87
N HIS A 542 9.25 -25.69 16.94
CA HIS A 542 7.81 -25.75 16.69
C HIS A 542 7.43 -26.88 15.72
N GLY A 543 6.32 -27.54 16.02
CA GLY A 543 5.76 -28.60 15.15
C GLY A 543 4.94 -28.08 13.97
N TYR A 544 4.44 -26.83 14.07
CA TYR A 544 3.61 -26.14 13.07
C TYR A 544 4.10 -24.71 12.84
N GLU A 545 3.46 -23.97 11.92
CA GLU A 545 3.81 -22.59 11.59
C GLU A 545 3.75 -21.70 12.83
N VAL A 546 4.75 -20.86 13.00
CA VAL A 546 4.85 -19.93 14.11
C VAL A 546 3.83 -18.80 13.92
N TYR A 547 3.05 -18.51 14.96
CA TYR A 547 1.92 -17.58 14.88
C TYR A 547 2.13 -16.31 15.71
N SER A 548 2.78 -16.39 16.87
CA SER A 548 2.97 -15.26 17.77
C SER A 548 4.37 -15.24 18.37
N LEU A 549 4.96 -14.04 18.44
CA LEU A 549 6.25 -13.77 19.04
C LEU A 549 6.12 -12.62 20.06
N ALA A 550 6.92 -12.66 21.11
CA ALA A 550 7.12 -11.53 22.02
C ALA A 550 8.55 -11.56 22.59
N ALA A 551 9.23 -10.42 22.61
CA ALA A 551 10.52 -10.25 23.28
C ALA A 551 10.32 -9.59 24.64
N SER A 552 11.10 -10.00 25.64
CA SER A 552 11.08 -9.35 26.95
C SER A 552 11.70 -7.95 26.86
N PRO A 553 11.15 -6.94 27.56
CA PRO A 553 11.69 -5.59 27.54
C PRO A 553 13.16 -5.47 27.98
N ASP A 554 13.66 -6.37 28.83
CA ASP A 554 15.09 -6.45 29.18
C ASP A 554 15.97 -7.05 28.07
N GLY A 555 15.33 -7.62 27.00
CA GLY A 555 16.01 -8.20 25.84
C GLY A 555 16.66 -9.55 26.09
N THR A 556 16.39 -10.21 27.22
CA THR A 556 17.02 -11.49 27.59
C THR A 556 16.27 -12.72 27.09
N LEU A 557 14.97 -12.58 26.79
CA LEU A 557 14.10 -13.69 26.42
C LEU A 557 13.25 -13.38 25.19
N LEU A 558 13.02 -14.40 24.38
CA LEU A 558 12.04 -14.42 23.32
C LEU A 558 11.00 -15.51 23.62
N ALA A 559 9.72 -15.17 23.57
CA ALA A 559 8.62 -16.12 23.69
C ALA A 559 7.99 -16.35 22.31
N SER A 560 7.62 -17.60 22.01
CA SER A 560 7.01 -17.98 20.73
C SER A 560 5.92 -19.01 20.90
N ALA A 561 4.92 -18.98 20.02
CA ALA A 561 3.85 -19.97 19.92
C ALA A 561 3.51 -20.27 18.47
N CYS A 562 3.16 -21.52 18.15
CA CYS A 562 2.77 -21.93 16.82
C CYS A 562 1.25 -22.17 16.70
N LYS A 563 0.76 -22.32 15.48
CA LYS A 563 -0.59 -22.82 15.20
C LYS A 563 -0.75 -24.19 15.84
N ALA A 564 -1.84 -24.41 16.59
CA ALA A 564 -2.05 -25.64 17.33
C ALA A 564 -3.53 -26.03 17.41
N THR A 565 -3.75 -27.34 17.33
CA THR A 565 -5.07 -27.97 17.53
C THR A 565 -5.06 -28.93 18.73
N THR A 566 -3.90 -29.15 19.33
CA THR A 566 -3.67 -30.03 20.50
C THR A 566 -2.84 -29.31 21.54
N ALA A 567 -2.98 -29.69 22.81
CA ALA A 567 -2.25 -29.07 23.91
C ALA A 567 -0.71 -29.21 23.81
N GLU A 568 -0.24 -30.29 23.21
CA GLU A 568 1.20 -30.52 23.02
C GLU A 568 1.87 -29.44 22.18
N HIS A 569 1.18 -28.98 21.11
CA HIS A 569 1.66 -27.97 20.19
C HIS A 569 1.23 -26.55 20.58
N ALA A 570 0.24 -26.41 21.48
CA ALA A 570 -0.21 -25.12 22.00
C ALA A 570 0.72 -24.52 23.06
N ALA A 571 1.86 -25.16 23.32
CA ALA A 571 2.83 -24.70 24.31
C ALA A 571 3.55 -23.43 23.79
N VAL A 572 3.86 -22.53 24.72
CA VAL A 572 4.74 -21.39 24.52
C VAL A 572 6.18 -21.83 24.76
N LEU A 573 7.08 -21.56 23.82
CA LEU A 573 8.51 -21.81 23.96
C LEU A 573 9.22 -20.52 24.34
N LEU A 574 10.09 -20.59 25.32
CA LEU A 574 10.98 -19.51 25.74
C LEU A 574 12.40 -19.80 25.25
N TRP A 575 13.01 -18.77 24.66
CA TRP A 575 14.37 -18.82 24.11
C TRP A 575 15.24 -17.79 24.82
N ASP A 576 16.47 -18.19 25.16
CA ASP A 576 17.49 -17.26 25.62
C ASP A 576 18.06 -16.48 24.44
N THR A 577 18.07 -15.16 24.50
CA THR A 577 18.50 -14.30 23.37
C THR A 577 20.02 -14.14 23.27
N THR A 578 20.78 -14.66 24.26
CA THR A 578 22.23 -14.67 24.23
C THR A 578 22.76 -15.92 23.53
N THR A 579 22.20 -17.07 23.91
CA THR A 579 22.62 -18.39 23.38
C THR A 579 21.77 -18.84 22.19
N TRP A 580 20.56 -18.29 22.04
CA TRP A 580 19.52 -18.70 21.09
C TRP A 580 19.05 -20.14 21.28
N GLU A 581 19.21 -20.70 22.51
CA GLU A 581 18.74 -22.02 22.86
C GLU A 581 17.35 -21.96 23.52
N GLN A 582 16.58 -23.03 23.34
CA GLN A 582 15.29 -23.17 24.02
C GLN A 582 15.50 -23.40 25.53
N LYS A 583 15.03 -22.44 26.31
CA LYS A 583 15.17 -22.45 27.79
C LYS A 583 14.05 -23.20 28.47
N GLN A 584 12.80 -22.99 28.05
CA GLN A 584 11.64 -23.56 28.72
C GLN A 584 10.48 -23.80 27.75
N LYS A 585 9.63 -24.78 28.06
CA LYS A 585 8.35 -25.07 27.41
C LYS A 585 7.22 -24.88 28.42
N LEU A 586 6.31 -23.93 28.14
CA LEU A 586 5.17 -23.58 28.99
C LEU A 586 3.88 -24.18 28.42
N VAL A 587 3.27 -25.11 29.13
CA VAL A 587 2.05 -25.82 28.68
C VAL A 587 0.87 -25.34 29.51
N SER A 588 -0.11 -24.67 28.88
CA SER A 588 -1.35 -24.23 29.54
C SER A 588 -2.55 -24.24 28.62
N HIS A 589 -2.36 -23.92 27.34
CA HIS A 589 -3.41 -23.84 26.35
C HIS A 589 -3.69 -25.17 25.65
N GLN A 590 -4.89 -25.27 25.04
CA GLN A 590 -5.29 -26.43 24.24
C GLN A 590 -5.33 -26.11 22.72
N LEU A 591 -5.38 -24.83 22.38
CA LEU A 591 -5.41 -24.32 21.01
C LEU A 591 -4.36 -23.20 20.87
N THR A 592 -4.14 -22.76 19.66
CA THR A 592 -3.20 -21.68 19.30
C THR A 592 -3.23 -20.52 20.28
N ALA A 593 -2.09 -20.14 20.85
CA ALA A 593 -1.92 -18.87 21.53
C ALA A 593 -1.91 -17.75 20.49
N THR A 594 -2.88 -16.85 20.59
CA THR A 594 -3.11 -15.79 19.59
C THR A 594 -2.20 -14.58 19.77
N GLN A 595 -1.85 -14.28 21.01
CA GLN A 595 -0.87 -13.26 21.34
C GLN A 595 -0.15 -13.57 22.64
N LEU A 596 1.09 -13.15 22.69
CA LEU A 596 2.00 -13.19 23.86
C LEU A 596 2.40 -11.76 24.20
N ALA A 597 2.50 -11.42 25.48
CA ALA A 597 2.98 -10.13 25.92
C ALA A 597 3.75 -10.23 27.24
N PHE A 598 5.01 -9.79 27.25
CA PHE A 598 5.75 -9.57 28.49
C PHE A 598 5.31 -8.27 29.16
N SER A 599 5.32 -8.25 30.49
CA SER A 599 5.15 -7.00 31.24
C SER A 599 6.34 -6.06 31.04
N PRO A 600 6.16 -4.72 31.12
CA PRO A 600 7.24 -3.76 30.99
C PRO A 600 8.44 -3.99 31.91
N ASN A 601 8.22 -4.55 33.10
CA ASN A 601 9.29 -4.91 34.05
C ASN A 601 9.94 -6.28 33.77
N SER A 602 9.55 -6.99 32.70
CA SER A 602 10.05 -8.32 32.31
C SER A 602 9.80 -9.44 33.33
N GLN A 603 8.96 -9.22 34.37
CA GLN A 603 8.70 -10.21 35.43
C GLN A 603 7.51 -11.11 35.10
N TYR A 604 6.63 -10.71 34.20
CA TYR A 604 5.44 -11.45 33.84
C TYR A 604 5.33 -11.68 32.35
N LEU A 605 4.73 -12.80 31.98
CA LEU A 605 4.31 -13.11 30.62
C LEU A 605 2.83 -13.48 30.63
N VAL A 606 2.02 -12.82 29.82
CA VAL A 606 0.64 -13.20 29.55
C VAL A 606 0.52 -13.87 28.19
N SER A 607 -0.22 -14.96 28.13
CA SER A 607 -0.63 -15.61 26.88
C SER A 607 -2.15 -15.65 26.79
N VAL A 608 -2.69 -15.34 25.60
CA VAL A 608 -4.11 -15.43 25.27
C VAL A 608 -4.33 -16.38 24.11
N SER A 609 -5.49 -17.05 24.03
CA SER A 609 -5.65 -18.15 23.09
C SER A 609 -7.05 -18.27 22.46
N ARG A 610 -7.09 -19.03 21.36
CA ARG A 610 -8.33 -19.47 20.69
C ARG A 610 -9.21 -20.35 21.59
N ASP A 611 -8.67 -20.94 22.65
CA ASP A 611 -9.39 -21.73 23.64
C ASP A 611 -10.21 -20.88 24.62
N ARG A 612 -10.24 -19.55 24.44
CA ARG A 612 -10.97 -18.55 25.24
C ARG A 612 -10.41 -18.35 26.62
N ARG A 613 -9.13 -18.68 26.82
CA ARG A 613 -8.41 -18.56 28.09
C ARG A 613 -7.25 -17.60 27.95
N TRP A 614 -6.86 -17.03 29.07
CA TRP A 614 -5.57 -16.42 29.25
C TRP A 614 -4.82 -17.13 30.39
N THR A 615 -3.50 -17.08 30.34
CA THR A 615 -2.60 -17.59 31.38
C THR A 615 -1.53 -16.56 31.66
N LEU A 616 -1.29 -16.31 32.94
CA LEU A 616 -0.28 -15.43 33.46
C LEU A 616 0.84 -16.25 34.09
N TYR A 617 2.06 -16.00 33.64
CA TYR A 617 3.27 -16.63 34.20
C TYR A 617 4.12 -15.55 34.87
N GLN A 618 4.79 -15.94 35.97
CA GLN A 618 5.74 -15.10 36.70
C GLN A 618 7.14 -15.69 36.62
N ARG A 619 8.13 -14.81 36.40
CA ARG A 619 9.56 -15.15 36.37
C ARG A 619 10.03 -15.40 37.80
N GLN A 620 10.67 -16.55 38.04
CA GLN A 620 11.25 -16.92 39.33
C GLN A 620 12.68 -16.40 39.40
N GLN A 621 13.03 -15.70 40.50
CA GLN A 621 14.33 -15.06 40.64
C GLN A 621 15.51 -16.04 40.76
N ASP A 622 15.27 -17.20 41.38
CA ASP A 622 16.33 -18.18 41.67
C ASP A 622 16.68 -19.04 40.43
N THR A 623 15.70 -19.37 39.60
CA THR A 623 15.84 -20.34 38.50
C THR A 623 15.72 -19.69 37.13
N ASP A 624 15.32 -18.42 37.09
CA ASP A 624 15.02 -17.69 35.87
C ASP A 624 14.04 -18.44 34.96
N SER A 625 13.16 -19.24 35.55
CA SER A 625 12.07 -19.97 34.91
C SER A 625 10.74 -19.28 35.14
N PHE A 626 9.74 -19.59 34.30
CA PHE A 626 8.40 -19.04 34.42
C PHE A 626 7.43 -20.07 34.98
N GLU A 627 6.62 -19.67 35.95
CA GLU A 627 5.58 -20.48 36.56
C GLU A 627 4.20 -19.85 36.42
N ILE A 628 3.16 -20.66 36.29
CA ILE A 628 1.77 -20.20 36.21
C ILE A 628 1.33 -19.68 37.57
N ILE A 629 0.92 -18.42 37.64
CA ILE A 629 0.38 -17.80 38.85
C ILE A 629 -1.12 -17.54 38.79
N ALA A 630 -1.68 -17.37 37.59
CA ALA A 630 -3.11 -17.19 37.35
C ALA A 630 -3.51 -17.67 35.96
N ASN A 631 -4.73 -18.18 35.83
CA ASN A 631 -5.32 -18.52 34.54
C ASN A 631 -6.85 -18.49 34.60
N THR A 632 -7.47 -18.43 33.44
CA THR A 632 -8.92 -18.61 33.30
C THR A 632 -9.24 -20.00 32.75
N ASP A 633 -10.43 -20.50 33.13
CA ASP A 633 -10.99 -21.75 32.62
C ASP A 633 -12.46 -21.55 32.17
N ARG A 634 -13.20 -22.64 31.99
CA ARG A 634 -14.60 -22.60 31.58
C ARG A 634 -15.55 -22.07 32.64
N THR A 635 -15.18 -22.10 33.92
CA THR A 635 -16.02 -21.75 35.05
C THR A 635 -15.87 -20.33 35.49
N ASN A 636 -14.69 -19.73 35.30
CA ASN A 636 -14.33 -18.38 35.74
C ASN A 636 -13.99 -17.41 34.58
N GLY A 637 -14.02 -17.90 33.33
CA GLY A 637 -13.74 -17.08 32.16
C GLY A 637 -14.89 -16.13 31.82
N VAL A 638 -14.57 -14.83 31.59
CA VAL A 638 -15.51 -13.82 31.14
C VAL A 638 -15.75 -13.88 29.63
N HIS A 639 -14.73 -14.29 28.88
CA HIS A 639 -14.79 -14.36 27.43
C HIS A 639 -15.49 -15.62 26.93
N THR A 640 -16.41 -15.45 25.99
CA THR A 640 -17.21 -16.53 25.39
C THR A 640 -16.70 -16.96 24.02
N ARG A 641 -15.80 -16.17 23.40
CA ARG A 641 -15.19 -16.39 22.09
C ARG A 641 -13.67 -16.29 22.20
N ILE A 642 -12.99 -16.45 21.06
CA ILE A 642 -11.53 -16.35 20.93
C ILE A 642 -11.05 -15.01 21.51
N ILE A 643 -10.00 -15.07 22.34
CA ILE A 643 -9.27 -13.89 22.78
C ILE A 643 -8.20 -13.63 21.73
N TRP A 644 -8.25 -12.46 21.08
CA TRP A 644 -7.33 -12.13 20.00
C TRP A 644 -6.10 -11.37 20.47
N CYS A 645 -6.26 -10.52 21.49
CA CYS A 645 -5.24 -9.57 21.87
C CYS A 645 -5.14 -9.38 23.38
N CYS A 646 -3.95 -8.98 23.81
CA CYS A 646 -3.63 -8.59 25.18
C CYS A 646 -2.59 -7.46 25.20
N ALA A 647 -2.64 -6.64 26.25
CA ALA A 647 -1.67 -5.55 26.47
C ALA A 647 -1.46 -5.31 27.94
N TRP A 648 -0.27 -4.88 28.35
CA TRP A 648 0.09 -4.51 29.73
C TRP A 648 0.00 -3.00 29.95
N THR A 649 -0.36 -2.62 31.19
CA THR A 649 -0.13 -1.24 31.66
C THR A 649 1.36 -0.99 31.86
N GLN A 650 1.79 0.27 31.74
CA GLN A 650 3.21 0.65 31.84
C GLN A 650 3.82 0.33 33.21
N ASP A 651 3.02 0.39 34.28
CA ASP A 651 3.43 0.05 35.64
C ASP A 651 3.48 -1.46 35.92
N SER A 652 3.17 -2.30 34.95
CA SER A 652 3.13 -3.77 35.04
C SER A 652 2.15 -4.34 36.07
N LYS A 653 1.15 -3.53 36.53
CA LYS A 653 0.20 -3.96 37.58
C LYS A 653 -1.10 -4.54 37.03
N ALA A 654 -1.41 -4.26 35.78
CA ALA A 654 -2.61 -4.75 35.13
C ALA A 654 -2.36 -5.08 33.65
N PHE A 655 -3.20 -5.95 33.12
CA PHE A 655 -3.24 -6.23 31.68
C PHE A 655 -4.67 -6.28 31.17
N ALA A 656 -4.87 -5.96 29.91
CA ALA A 656 -6.16 -6.08 29.25
C ALA A 656 -6.19 -7.29 28.30
N THR A 657 -7.39 -7.83 28.09
CA THR A 657 -7.69 -8.86 27.10
C THR A 657 -8.87 -8.43 26.23
N GLY A 658 -8.75 -8.63 24.91
CA GLY A 658 -9.79 -8.33 23.95
C GLY A 658 -10.22 -9.56 23.15
N SER A 659 -11.52 -9.73 22.98
CA SER A 659 -12.10 -10.94 22.40
C SER A 659 -13.06 -10.65 21.24
N ARG A 660 -13.25 -11.67 20.41
CA ARG A 660 -14.23 -11.69 19.33
C ARG A 660 -15.69 -11.52 19.80
N ASP A 661 -15.95 -11.73 21.08
CA ASP A 661 -17.29 -11.49 21.67
C ASP A 661 -17.61 -10.01 21.91
N GLY A 662 -16.67 -9.10 21.58
CA GLY A 662 -16.82 -7.68 21.79
C GLY A 662 -16.57 -7.23 23.23
N LYS A 663 -15.93 -8.05 24.04
CA LYS A 663 -15.58 -7.70 25.42
C LYS A 663 -14.10 -7.32 25.54
N VAL A 664 -13.87 -6.27 26.34
CA VAL A 664 -12.53 -5.90 26.83
C VAL A 664 -12.56 -6.00 28.35
N CYS A 665 -11.62 -6.75 28.90
CA CYS A 665 -11.46 -6.99 30.34
C CYS A 665 -10.09 -6.51 30.81
N ILE A 666 -10.02 -5.82 31.94
CA ILE A 666 -8.77 -5.48 32.63
C ILE A 666 -8.60 -6.38 33.82
N TRP A 667 -7.42 -6.95 33.99
CA TRP A 667 -7.06 -7.90 35.03
C TRP A 667 -5.94 -7.33 35.89
N SER A 668 -6.09 -7.42 37.23
CA SER A 668 -5.11 -6.88 38.19
C SER A 668 -5.13 -7.65 39.49
N GLU A 669 -4.03 -7.63 40.24
CA GLU A 669 -3.98 -8.09 41.63
C GLU A 669 -4.95 -7.30 42.54
N MET A 670 -5.29 -6.07 42.20
CA MET A 670 -6.24 -5.25 42.94
C MET A 670 -7.71 -5.56 42.64
N GLY A 671 -7.97 -6.41 41.65
CA GLY A 671 -9.33 -6.84 41.34
C GLY A 671 -9.88 -7.77 42.38
N PRO A 672 -11.22 -7.86 42.57
CA PRO A 672 -11.83 -8.81 43.53
C PRO A 672 -11.37 -10.22 43.15
N THR A 673 -10.60 -10.86 44.04
CA THR A 673 -10.06 -12.18 43.84
C THR A 673 -11.19 -13.22 43.91
N ASN A 674 -11.40 -13.90 42.77
CA ASN A 674 -12.05 -15.19 42.78
C ASN A 674 -10.93 -16.26 42.99
N THR A 675 -11.07 -17.08 44.00
CA THR A 675 -10.06 -18.07 44.40
C THR A 675 -9.64 -19.05 43.30
N SER A 676 -10.43 -19.15 42.23
CA SER A 676 -10.11 -19.97 41.02
C SER A 676 -9.23 -19.27 39.98
N LEU A 677 -8.95 -17.97 40.13
CA LEU A 677 -8.12 -17.17 39.19
C LEU A 677 -6.68 -16.93 39.71
N GLY A 678 -6.35 -17.42 40.90
CA GLY A 678 -5.12 -17.06 41.57
C GLY A 678 -5.16 -15.66 42.17
N ALA A 679 -4.06 -14.92 42.12
CA ALA A 679 -3.94 -13.59 42.72
C ALA A 679 -4.56 -12.46 41.89
N HIS A 680 -5.01 -12.71 40.65
CA HIS A 680 -5.53 -11.68 39.74
C HIS A 680 -7.03 -11.81 39.53
N GLY A 681 -7.74 -10.69 39.61
CA GLY A 681 -9.18 -10.58 39.37
C GLY A 681 -9.52 -9.51 38.31
N LEU A 682 -10.78 -9.50 37.87
CA LEU A 682 -11.30 -8.51 36.97
C LEU A 682 -11.34 -7.14 37.66
N LEU A 683 -10.68 -6.14 37.08
CA LEU A 683 -10.69 -4.76 37.59
C LEU A 683 -11.87 -4.01 37.00
N GLY A 684 -12.88 -3.73 37.84
CA GLY A 684 -14.12 -3.08 37.42
C GLY A 684 -15.01 -3.97 36.55
N GLU A 685 -15.84 -3.36 35.71
CA GLU A 685 -16.72 -4.06 34.79
C GLU A 685 -16.08 -4.22 33.42
N ALA A 686 -16.36 -5.33 32.73
CA ALA A 686 -15.93 -5.53 31.35
C ALA A 686 -16.62 -4.49 30.44
N LEU A 687 -15.83 -3.90 29.52
CA LEU A 687 -16.41 -3.11 28.44
C LEU A 687 -17.11 -4.05 27.46
N GLU A 688 -18.42 -3.88 27.27
CA GLU A 688 -19.21 -4.69 26.35
C GLU A 688 -19.59 -3.90 25.09
N LEU A 689 -19.08 -4.34 23.96
CA LEU A 689 -19.26 -3.71 22.65
C LEU A 689 -20.05 -4.66 21.74
N LYS A 690 -21.37 -4.47 21.69
CA LYS A 690 -22.26 -5.35 20.95
C LYS A 690 -21.91 -5.38 19.45
N ASN A 691 -21.73 -6.58 18.90
CA ASN A 691 -21.45 -6.85 17.50
C ASN A 691 -20.14 -6.25 16.96
N MET A 692 -19.18 -5.92 17.83
CA MET A 692 -17.86 -5.40 17.45
C MET A 692 -16.78 -6.33 17.99
N ALA A 693 -16.24 -7.21 17.12
CA ALA A 693 -15.13 -8.06 17.51
C ALA A 693 -13.86 -7.21 17.74
N VAL A 694 -13.26 -7.38 18.92
CA VAL A 694 -12.01 -6.72 19.30
C VAL A 694 -10.85 -7.53 18.75
N THR A 695 -9.94 -6.88 18.02
CA THR A 695 -8.81 -7.53 17.34
C THR A 695 -7.45 -7.04 17.81
N ALA A 696 -7.37 -5.83 18.35
CA ALA A 696 -6.13 -5.22 18.82
C ALA A 696 -6.38 -4.35 20.05
N LEU A 697 -5.42 -4.29 20.96
CA LEU A 697 -5.40 -3.47 22.16
C LEU A 697 -3.99 -2.95 22.43
N ASP A 698 -3.88 -1.73 22.96
CA ASP A 698 -2.68 -1.29 23.65
C ASP A 698 -2.99 -0.16 24.65
N PHE A 699 -2.24 -0.11 25.76
CA PHE A 699 -2.33 0.95 26.75
C PHE A 699 -1.42 2.12 26.42
N ALA A 700 -1.99 3.30 26.52
CA ALA A 700 -1.21 4.53 26.40
C ALA A 700 -0.27 4.74 27.61
N PRO A 701 0.95 5.23 27.39
CA PRO A 701 1.85 5.65 28.44
C PRO A 701 1.34 6.97 29.07
N HIS A 702 0.58 6.86 30.15
CA HIS A 702 -0.06 8.00 30.81
C HIS A 702 0.10 7.87 32.33
N ASP A 703 0.68 8.91 32.96
CA ASP A 703 0.92 8.96 34.40
C ASP A 703 -0.23 9.61 35.21
N GLY A 704 -1.30 10.03 34.52
CA GLY A 704 -2.48 10.64 35.15
C GLY A 704 -3.42 9.62 35.75
N PRO A 705 -4.51 10.08 36.38
CA PRO A 705 -5.50 9.20 37.00
C PRO A 705 -6.27 8.40 35.94
N GLY A 706 -6.41 7.09 36.15
CA GLY A 706 -7.07 6.17 35.25
C GLY A 706 -6.14 5.59 34.19
N LEU A 707 -6.70 4.79 33.30
CA LEU A 707 -5.99 4.10 32.24
C LEU A 707 -6.54 4.54 30.88
N ILE A 708 -5.68 4.86 29.92
CA ILE A 708 -6.08 5.12 28.55
C ILE A 708 -5.78 3.90 27.70
N LEU A 709 -6.79 3.38 27.00
CA LEU A 709 -6.70 2.17 26.19
C LEU A 709 -7.18 2.43 24.77
N ALA A 710 -6.37 2.13 23.78
CA ALA A 710 -6.79 2.04 22.38
C ALA A 710 -7.32 0.64 22.08
N VAL A 711 -8.46 0.58 21.38
CA VAL A 711 -9.17 -0.65 21.01
C VAL A 711 -9.41 -0.65 19.50
N GLY A 712 -8.87 -1.64 18.82
CA GLY A 712 -9.04 -1.87 17.37
C GLY A 712 -10.05 -2.98 17.10
N PHE A 713 -10.82 -2.83 16.03
CA PHE A 713 -11.93 -3.71 15.68
C PHE A 713 -11.75 -4.41 14.33
N GLU A 714 -12.46 -5.53 14.16
CA GLU A 714 -12.57 -6.25 12.87
C GLU A 714 -13.17 -5.36 11.76
N THR A 715 -13.94 -4.34 12.13
CA THR A 715 -14.51 -3.36 11.20
C THR A 715 -13.54 -2.28 10.73
N GLY A 716 -12.32 -2.24 11.28
CA GLY A 716 -11.29 -1.24 10.96
C GLY A 716 -11.32 0.02 11.83
N VAL A 717 -12.37 0.24 12.60
CA VAL A 717 -12.50 1.36 13.54
C VAL A 717 -11.49 1.22 14.68
N ILE A 718 -10.99 2.35 15.18
CA ILE A 718 -10.19 2.42 16.41
C ILE A 718 -10.93 3.34 17.39
N ARG A 719 -11.08 2.90 18.63
CA ARG A 719 -11.63 3.72 19.71
C ARG A 719 -10.63 3.87 20.83
N ILE A 720 -10.54 5.06 21.39
CA ILE A 720 -9.69 5.36 22.55
C ILE A 720 -10.60 5.59 23.75
N TYR A 721 -10.39 4.81 24.80
CA TYR A 721 -11.18 4.84 26.02
C TYR A 721 -10.33 5.30 27.21
N HIS A 722 -10.96 5.99 28.13
CA HIS A 722 -10.45 6.25 29.47
C HIS A 722 -11.20 5.35 30.48
N PHE A 723 -10.46 4.55 31.21
CA PHE A 723 -10.98 3.71 32.27
C PHE A 723 -10.61 4.29 33.63
N THR A 724 -11.62 4.51 34.48
CA THR A 724 -11.47 5.06 35.81
C THR A 724 -12.28 4.22 36.82
N VAL A 725 -12.27 4.59 38.10
CA VAL A 725 -13.12 3.99 39.12
C VAL A 725 -14.61 4.13 38.85
N GLU A 726 -15.02 5.13 38.03
CA GLU A 726 -16.40 5.36 37.64
C GLU A 726 -16.81 4.51 36.41
N GLY A 727 -15.86 3.84 35.75
CA GLY A 727 -16.08 2.99 34.58
C GLY A 727 -15.38 3.48 33.31
N TRP A 728 -15.93 3.09 32.15
CA TRP A 728 -15.38 3.33 30.84
C TRP A 728 -15.96 4.60 30.19
N PHE A 729 -15.10 5.48 29.66
CA PHE A 729 -15.47 6.68 28.93
C PHE A 729 -14.82 6.67 27.55
N LEU A 730 -15.59 6.80 26.48
CA LEU A 730 -15.08 6.98 25.13
C LEU A 730 -14.50 8.40 24.99
N LEU A 731 -13.21 8.51 24.69
CA LEU A 731 -12.54 9.77 24.41
C LEU A 731 -12.64 10.17 22.95
N GLN A 732 -12.34 9.23 22.05
CA GLN A 732 -12.29 9.46 20.60
C GLN A 732 -12.61 8.18 19.83
N GLU A 733 -13.29 8.35 18.68
CA GLU A 733 -13.45 7.31 17.66
C GLU A 733 -12.77 7.77 16.38
N LEU A 734 -11.92 6.91 15.83
CA LEU A 734 -11.35 7.04 14.49
C LEU A 734 -12.15 6.11 13.58
N ASP A 735 -12.89 6.69 12.66
CA ASP A 735 -13.69 5.96 11.68
C ASP A 735 -12.84 5.35 10.57
N ASN A 736 -13.47 4.70 9.60
CA ASN A 736 -12.75 4.03 8.51
C ASN A 736 -11.92 4.95 7.60
N SER A 737 -12.19 6.26 7.60
CA SER A 737 -11.38 7.23 6.86
C SER A 737 -10.12 7.63 7.63
N ALA A 738 -10.23 7.76 8.93
CA ALA A 738 -9.15 8.15 9.81
C ALA A 738 -8.34 6.94 10.33
N ALA A 739 -8.96 5.76 10.48
CA ALA A 739 -8.31 4.52 10.91
C ALA A 739 -8.12 3.55 9.73
N HIS A 740 -8.72 2.37 9.80
CA HIS A 740 -8.62 1.32 8.80
C HIS A 740 -10.00 1.02 8.20
N HIS A 741 -10.02 0.56 6.96
CA HIS A 741 -11.27 0.15 6.31
C HIS A 741 -11.47 -1.38 6.28
N LEU A 742 -10.47 -2.13 6.77
CA LEU A 742 -10.55 -3.55 7.10
C LEU A 742 -10.01 -3.77 8.53
N ALA A 743 -9.99 -5.02 9.00
CA ALA A 743 -9.65 -5.35 10.37
C ALA A 743 -8.31 -4.76 10.85
N VAL A 744 -8.34 -4.10 12.01
CA VAL A 744 -7.13 -3.67 12.72
C VAL A 744 -6.41 -4.90 13.25
N LYS A 745 -5.14 -5.07 12.91
CA LYS A 745 -4.35 -6.25 13.34
C LYS A 745 -3.58 -6.00 14.63
N ARG A 746 -2.92 -4.84 14.73
CA ARG A 746 -2.16 -4.44 15.93
C ARG A 746 -2.28 -2.94 16.20
N LEU A 747 -2.14 -2.61 17.45
CA LEU A 747 -1.98 -1.27 17.98
C LEU A 747 -0.73 -1.27 18.86
N THR A 748 0.02 -0.18 18.85
CA THR A 748 1.16 0.00 19.74
C THR A 748 1.43 1.47 20.03
N PHE A 749 1.50 1.83 21.31
CA PHE A 749 1.86 3.16 21.75
C PHE A 749 3.36 3.32 21.96
N LYS A 750 3.84 4.53 21.80
CA LYS A 750 5.11 5.00 22.37
C LYS A 750 4.91 6.28 23.14
N ALA A 751 5.69 6.46 24.20
CA ALA A 751 5.80 7.74 24.90
C ALA A 751 6.59 8.75 24.04
N THR A 752 6.20 10.03 24.15
CA THR A 752 6.96 11.16 23.63
C THR A 752 7.13 12.18 24.76
N GLU A 753 7.79 13.30 24.50
CA GLU A 753 7.99 14.33 25.53
C GLU A 753 6.66 15.03 25.90
N GLY A 754 6.45 15.26 27.18
CA GLY A 754 5.26 15.95 27.71
C GLY A 754 3.99 15.11 27.68
N ASN A 755 2.84 15.76 27.40
CA ASN A 755 1.52 15.11 27.32
C ASN A 755 1.21 14.51 25.94
N LYS A 756 2.22 14.40 25.08
CA LYS A 756 2.09 13.81 23.76
C LYS A 756 2.43 12.33 23.78
N MET A 757 1.74 11.57 22.97
CA MET A 757 2.04 10.16 22.70
C MET A 757 1.82 9.85 21.24
N MET A 758 2.43 8.80 20.73
CA MET A 758 2.18 8.33 19.38
C MET A 758 1.57 6.94 19.42
N LEU A 759 0.52 6.74 18.64
CA LEU A 759 -0.12 5.45 18.40
C LEU A 759 0.21 5.00 16.98
N ALA A 760 0.78 3.81 16.85
CA ALA A 760 0.89 3.14 15.56
C ALA A 760 -0.18 2.06 15.44
N SER A 761 -0.72 1.89 14.24
CA SER A 761 -1.68 0.85 13.90
C SER A 761 -1.35 0.19 12.57
N CYS A 762 -1.73 -1.07 12.43
CA CYS A 762 -1.69 -1.76 11.16
C CYS A 762 -2.96 -2.59 10.94
N GLY A 763 -3.26 -2.88 9.69
CA GLY A 763 -4.51 -3.56 9.34
C GLY A 763 -4.42 -4.48 8.13
N SER A 764 -5.50 -5.24 7.94
CA SER A 764 -5.70 -6.10 6.77
C SER A 764 -5.88 -5.31 5.48
N ASP A 765 -6.03 -4.01 5.56
CA ASP A 765 -6.14 -3.07 4.46
C ASP A 765 -4.78 -2.63 3.91
N HIS A 766 -3.70 -3.30 4.32
CA HIS A 766 -2.31 -3.07 3.92
C HIS A 766 -1.71 -1.76 4.48
N LEU A 767 -2.45 -1.02 5.31
CA LEU A 767 -2.01 0.25 5.86
C LEU A 767 -1.18 0.07 7.13
N VAL A 768 -0.16 0.91 7.26
CA VAL A 768 0.47 1.25 8.54
C VAL A 768 0.23 2.74 8.77
N ARG A 769 -0.29 3.10 9.94
CA ARG A 769 -0.57 4.49 10.30
C ARG A 769 0.08 4.87 11.61
N ILE A 770 0.48 6.12 11.71
CA ILE A 770 0.98 6.73 12.96
C ILE A 770 0.14 7.97 13.25
N TYR A 771 -0.34 8.07 14.49
CA TYR A 771 -1.09 9.20 15.01
C TYR A 771 -0.33 9.86 16.14
N SER A 772 -0.36 11.19 16.19
CA SER A 772 0.00 11.98 17.37
C SER A 772 -1.24 12.22 18.20
N ILE A 773 -1.17 11.96 19.50
CA ILE A 773 -2.27 12.13 20.43
C ILE A 773 -1.82 13.09 21.53
N ASP A 774 -2.53 14.22 21.66
CA ASP A 774 -2.32 15.21 22.69
C ASP A 774 -3.43 15.13 23.74
N ILE A 775 -3.05 15.00 25.03
CA ILE A 775 -4.01 15.08 26.13
C ILE A 775 -4.22 16.54 26.48
N ILE A 776 -5.45 17.00 26.35
CA ILE A 776 -5.88 18.35 26.72
C ILE A 776 -6.46 18.28 28.12
N SER A 777 -5.69 18.76 29.13
CA SER A 777 -6.23 18.98 30.49
C SER A 777 -7.04 20.27 30.50
N GLU A 778 -8.34 20.18 30.80
CA GLU A 778 -9.17 21.37 31.10
C GLU A 778 -8.83 21.99 32.45
#